data_023ec4254e881e0c7eb14b4028481f45
#
_entry.id   023ec4254e881e0c7eb14b4028481f45
#
_cell.length_a   1.000
_cell.length_b   1.000
_cell.length_c   1.000
_cell.angle_alpha   90.00
_cell.angle_beta   90.00
_cell.angle_gamma   90.00
#
_symmetry.space_group_name_H-M   'P 1'
#
loop_
_entity.id
_entity.type
_entity.pdbx_description
1 polymer ?
#
loop_
_entity_poly.entity_id
_entity_poly.type
_entity_poly.pdbx_seq_one_letter_code
_entity_poly.pdbx_strand_id
1 'polypeptide(L)'
;MQKKYVSAIITFLLCCQITNAQQPQKLNSVEIYNQIQKLNFLGSVLYIAAHPDDENTRLISYLSNEQKARTGYLSLTRGDGGQNLIGTQLRELLGVIRTQELIEARKIDGGEQFFSRANDFGFSKNPTETLEIWDKEKVLADVVWAIRKFQPDVVVNRFDHRSPGTTHGHHTSSAMLSVESFELANNPTIFPEQLQFVKPWQTKRQFFNTSWWFYGTIEKFNAADKKNLIALQTGVYYAGLGKSNQEIAALSRSRHQSQGFGSTGARGEETEYLEFINGDALKEKKSLFEGIDTSWNRVKGGKAIGDLLSTIATEFDHNNPSASIPNLAKAYSMMKALDENHWAPLKSEAIKEIIAACSGLYLEAVAQNQEATPGSTIKLKLEAINRSSAPIQLMSVTALPNQITTPQNRDLKNNILNNINLDLKLPESINYTQPYWLRENGTIGMYAVNQQQNIGIPDIIREAKVVFNVQINGIEIPFERTVVYKYNDDVKGEVYNYLDIVPEVTTSILDKVLLFKDTKIKYVGVKIKAGKDAVKGNLQLELPQNWGVSPKSIPFNIQKKGTEQIVYFEVTAPNKSDEAVAKSVAIIDNKRFDKEQIIINYDHITKQQVLKSAEAKCIKTDLKTNEERIAYIMGAGDEVPSSLSQLGYTVTLLKPEEITPEKLENFDVVMTGVRAYNTVTALANKQTILFDFVKGGKTMLVQYNTAGDLITENIAPYPLKLSRDRVTEEDADVRFLAPNHPVLNFPNKITSKDFQGWKQEQGLYYPSEYDKAFTPILSSNDKGESPKNGALLIAPYGKGHYIYTGLSFFRELPEGVTGAYKLISNIISLKSSEKIPVQKIKP
;
A
#
# COMPACT_ATOMS: atom_id res chain seq x y z
N MET A 1 -61.49 19.50 -2.44
CA MET A 1 -60.40 19.31 -3.37
C MET A 1 -59.10 19.17 -2.56
N GLN A 2 -58.72 17.93 -2.24
CA GLN A 2 -57.49 17.64 -1.51
C GLN A 2 -56.40 17.24 -2.50
N LYS A 3 -55.29 17.99 -2.55
CA LYS A 3 -54.09 17.61 -3.29
C LYS A 3 -53.24 16.66 -2.42
N LYS A 4 -53.11 15.41 -2.85
CA LYS A 4 -52.19 14.46 -2.30
C LYS A 4 -50.76 14.75 -2.79
N TYR A 5 -49.86 15.10 -1.89
CA TYR A 5 -48.41 15.07 -2.16
C TYR A 5 -47.91 13.63 -1.99
N VAL A 6 -47.38 13.06 -3.07
CA VAL A 6 -46.63 11.82 -3.05
C VAL A 6 -45.18 12.21 -2.89
N SER A 7 -44.62 12.04 -1.68
CA SER A 7 -43.18 12.10 -1.45
C SER A 7 -42.54 10.77 -1.87
N ALA A 8 -41.81 10.79 -2.95
CA ALA A 8 -40.91 9.67 -3.30
C ALA A 8 -39.65 9.73 -2.44
N ILE A 9 -39.59 8.89 -1.41
CA ILE A 9 -38.37 8.63 -0.65
C ILE A 9 -37.52 7.69 -1.50
N ILE A 10 -36.48 8.23 -2.15
CA ILE A 10 -35.41 7.44 -2.76
C ILE A 10 -34.52 6.96 -1.62
N THR A 11 -34.73 5.73 -1.19
CA THR A 11 -33.84 5.04 -0.25
C THR A 11 -32.56 4.68 -0.98
N PHE A 12 -31.53 5.44 -0.75
CA PHE A 12 -30.17 5.14 -1.19
C PHE A 12 -29.67 4.01 -0.29
N LEU A 13 -29.78 2.77 -0.73
CA LEU A 13 -29.12 1.61 -0.09
C LEU A 13 -27.60 1.72 -0.35
N LEU A 14 -26.89 2.44 0.52
CA LEU A 14 -25.46 2.23 0.69
C LEU A 14 -25.29 0.83 1.28
N CYS A 15 -24.88 -0.15 0.47
CA CYS A 15 -24.32 -1.38 0.97
C CYS A 15 -22.96 -1.06 1.63
N CYS A 16 -23.00 -0.68 2.90
CA CYS A 16 -21.82 -0.68 3.76
C CYS A 16 -21.35 -2.14 3.87
N GLN A 17 -20.37 -2.54 3.08
CA GLN A 17 -19.63 -3.76 3.37
C GLN A 17 -18.85 -3.48 4.67
N ILE A 18 -19.28 -4.12 5.75
CA ILE A 18 -18.62 -4.07 7.05
C ILE A 18 -17.29 -4.79 6.90
N THR A 19 -16.22 -4.03 6.70
CA THR A 19 -14.85 -4.56 6.76
C THR A 19 -14.42 -4.63 8.22
N ASN A 20 -14.54 -5.81 8.81
CA ASN A 20 -14.04 -6.10 10.14
C ASN A 20 -12.52 -6.28 10.10
N ALA A 21 -11.78 -5.20 10.13
CA ALA A 21 -10.33 -5.18 9.93
C ALA A 21 -9.51 -5.90 11.01
N GLN A 22 -10.09 -6.38 12.10
CA GLN A 22 -9.34 -7.01 13.21
C GLN A 22 -10.15 -7.96 14.09
N GLN A 23 -11.39 -8.26 13.72
CA GLN A 23 -12.14 -9.28 14.48
C GLN A 23 -11.42 -10.62 14.39
N PRO A 24 -11.32 -11.37 15.50
CA PRO A 24 -10.86 -12.75 15.44
C PRO A 24 -11.68 -13.53 14.40
N GLN A 25 -10.98 -14.22 13.50
CA GLN A 25 -11.63 -15.02 12.45
C GLN A 25 -12.49 -16.09 13.11
N LYS A 26 -13.77 -16.14 12.74
CA LYS A 26 -14.74 -17.12 13.25
C LYS A 26 -15.06 -18.10 12.12
N LEU A 27 -14.35 -19.23 12.08
CA LEU A 27 -14.55 -20.25 11.05
C LEU A 27 -15.87 -20.97 11.25
N ASN A 28 -16.64 -21.13 10.16
CA ASN A 28 -17.76 -22.06 10.13
C ASN A 28 -17.27 -23.52 9.96
N SER A 29 -18.16 -24.50 10.10
CA SER A 29 -17.75 -25.92 10.09
C SER A 29 -17.15 -26.39 8.77
N VAL A 30 -17.53 -25.78 7.63
CA VAL A 30 -16.94 -26.09 6.32
C VAL A 30 -15.52 -25.53 6.23
N GLU A 31 -15.31 -24.31 6.70
CA GLU A 31 -13.99 -23.69 6.75
C GLU A 31 -13.06 -24.46 7.69
N ILE A 32 -13.54 -24.90 8.86
CA ILE A 32 -12.81 -25.80 9.79
C ILE A 32 -12.41 -27.07 9.07
N TYR A 33 -13.32 -27.74 8.39
CA TYR A 33 -13.05 -28.97 7.64
C TYR A 33 -11.97 -28.74 6.57
N ASN A 34 -12.05 -27.64 5.82
CA ASN A 34 -11.03 -27.28 4.86
C ASN A 34 -9.64 -27.08 5.50
N GLN A 35 -9.58 -26.45 6.68
CA GLN A 35 -8.31 -26.29 7.40
C GLN A 35 -7.77 -27.64 7.90
N ILE A 36 -8.64 -28.59 8.37
CA ILE A 36 -8.23 -29.96 8.72
C ILE A 36 -7.60 -30.66 7.51
N GLN A 37 -8.20 -30.54 6.32
CA GLN A 37 -7.62 -31.10 5.10
C GLN A 37 -6.24 -30.49 4.78
N LYS A 38 -6.05 -29.18 4.96
CA LYS A 38 -4.77 -28.51 4.76
C LYS A 38 -3.67 -29.01 5.72
N LEU A 39 -4.01 -29.49 6.92
CA LEU A 39 -3.03 -30.08 7.84
C LEU A 39 -2.34 -31.30 7.22
N ASN A 40 -3.05 -32.07 6.42
CA ASN A 40 -2.55 -33.33 5.86
C ASN A 40 -1.84 -33.17 4.50
N PHE A 41 -1.76 -31.94 3.97
CA PHE A 41 -1.05 -31.63 2.74
C PHE A 41 0.25 -30.85 3.04
N LEU A 42 1.40 -31.42 2.68
CA LEU A 42 2.73 -30.88 2.94
C LEU A 42 3.43 -30.44 1.65
N GLY A 43 2.70 -29.86 0.72
CA GLY A 43 3.24 -29.21 -0.48
C GLY A 43 3.19 -27.69 -0.40
N SER A 44 4.17 -27.00 -1.02
CA SER A 44 4.31 -25.55 -0.94
C SER A 44 4.61 -24.91 -2.29
N VAL A 45 4.00 -23.75 -2.55
CA VAL A 45 4.21 -22.93 -3.77
C VAL A 45 4.53 -21.51 -3.36
N LEU A 46 5.60 -20.93 -3.88
CA LEU A 46 5.93 -19.52 -3.73
C LEU A 46 5.72 -18.81 -5.07
N TYR A 47 4.77 -17.89 -5.09
CA TYR A 47 4.50 -17.01 -6.23
C TYR A 47 5.32 -15.73 -6.09
N ILE A 48 6.02 -15.30 -7.14
CA ILE A 48 6.95 -14.15 -7.09
C ILE A 48 6.58 -13.14 -8.16
N ALA A 49 6.44 -11.86 -7.75
CA ALA A 49 6.27 -10.72 -8.64
C ALA A 49 6.84 -9.44 -8.05
N ALA A 50 6.68 -8.31 -8.76
CA ALA A 50 7.30 -7.05 -8.40
C ALA A 50 6.49 -6.22 -7.41
N HIS A 51 5.15 -6.11 -7.60
CA HIS A 51 4.30 -5.18 -6.86
C HIS A 51 3.10 -5.85 -6.20
N PRO A 52 2.49 -5.20 -5.18
CA PRO A 52 1.11 -5.49 -4.80
C PRO A 52 0.19 -5.33 -6.02
N ASP A 53 -0.72 -6.30 -6.27
CA ASP A 53 -1.62 -6.40 -7.42
C ASP A 53 -1.09 -7.16 -8.66
N ASP A 54 0.18 -7.51 -8.72
CA ASP A 54 0.74 -8.35 -9.79
C ASP A 54 0.34 -9.83 -9.62
N GLU A 55 -0.03 -10.25 -8.41
CA GLU A 55 -0.36 -11.63 -8.13
C GLU A 55 -1.56 -12.14 -8.93
N ASN A 56 -1.48 -13.38 -9.37
CA ASN A 56 -2.64 -14.08 -9.93
C ASN A 56 -3.49 -14.65 -8.79
N THR A 57 -4.49 -13.88 -8.35
CA THR A 57 -5.37 -14.26 -7.23
C THR A 57 -6.16 -15.55 -7.50
N ARG A 58 -6.45 -15.89 -8.78
CA ARG A 58 -7.11 -17.16 -9.17
C ARG A 58 -6.20 -18.35 -8.90
N LEU A 59 -4.94 -18.26 -9.33
CA LEU A 59 -3.98 -19.34 -9.11
C LEU A 59 -3.66 -19.51 -7.63
N ILE A 60 -3.44 -18.42 -6.88
CA ILE A 60 -3.18 -18.47 -5.44
C ILE A 60 -4.37 -19.10 -4.70
N SER A 61 -5.59 -18.65 -4.99
CA SER A 61 -6.80 -19.21 -4.39
C SER A 61 -6.98 -20.70 -4.73
N TYR A 62 -6.75 -21.10 -5.98
CA TYR A 62 -6.82 -22.49 -6.42
C TYR A 62 -5.79 -23.38 -5.68
N LEU A 63 -4.54 -22.94 -5.62
CA LEU A 63 -3.48 -23.69 -4.93
C LEU A 63 -3.77 -23.84 -3.44
N SER A 64 -4.26 -22.78 -2.81
CA SER A 64 -4.56 -22.77 -1.38
C SER A 64 -5.85 -23.55 -1.05
N ASN A 65 -6.94 -23.36 -1.82
CA ASN A 65 -8.25 -23.90 -1.45
C ASN A 65 -8.55 -25.24 -2.10
N GLU A 66 -8.17 -25.46 -3.37
CA GLU A 66 -8.38 -26.76 -4.06
C GLU A 66 -7.24 -27.73 -3.77
N GLN A 67 -5.99 -27.34 -4.05
CA GLN A 67 -4.82 -28.19 -3.88
C GLN A 67 -4.41 -28.32 -2.41
N LYS A 68 -4.96 -27.51 -1.50
CA LYS A 68 -4.61 -27.46 -0.07
C LYS A 68 -3.14 -27.12 0.20
N ALA A 69 -2.43 -26.61 -0.81
CA ALA A 69 -1.03 -26.28 -0.72
C ALA A 69 -0.77 -25.04 0.13
N ARG A 70 0.34 -25.03 0.87
CA ARG A 70 0.86 -23.79 1.45
C ARG A 70 1.30 -22.88 0.34
N THR A 71 0.61 -21.77 0.12
CA THR A 71 0.85 -20.87 -0.99
C THR A 71 1.30 -19.51 -0.46
N GLY A 72 2.51 -19.09 -0.84
CA GLY A 72 3.06 -17.76 -0.49
C GLY A 72 3.10 -16.84 -1.71
N TYR A 73 2.97 -15.54 -1.48
CA TYR A 73 3.25 -14.49 -2.45
C TYR A 73 4.41 -13.64 -1.96
N LEU A 74 5.50 -13.59 -2.71
CA LEU A 74 6.59 -12.66 -2.53
C LEU A 74 6.42 -11.49 -3.50
N SER A 75 5.97 -10.35 -3.01
CA SER A 75 6.05 -9.08 -3.71
C SER A 75 7.39 -8.45 -3.43
N LEU A 76 8.20 -8.13 -4.44
CA LEU A 76 9.53 -7.56 -4.18
C LEU A 76 9.43 -6.17 -3.57
N THR A 77 8.46 -5.35 -4.00
CA THR A 77 8.21 -4.01 -3.46
C THR A 77 6.89 -3.94 -2.70
N ARG A 78 6.67 -2.80 -2.02
CA ARG A 78 5.41 -2.48 -1.37
C ARG A 78 4.51 -1.56 -2.22
N GLY A 79 4.94 -1.23 -3.45
CA GLY A 79 4.17 -0.47 -4.42
C GLY A 79 4.11 1.02 -4.16
N ASP A 80 5.18 1.58 -3.62
CA ASP A 80 5.31 2.99 -3.23
C ASP A 80 5.23 3.96 -4.41
N GLY A 81 5.72 3.51 -5.59
CA GLY A 81 5.80 4.32 -6.81
C GLY A 81 4.49 4.52 -7.55
N GLY A 82 3.40 3.88 -7.10
CA GLY A 82 2.09 3.97 -7.72
C GLY A 82 1.37 5.32 -7.52
N GLN A 83 0.14 5.37 -8.02
CA GLN A 83 -0.81 6.45 -7.80
C GLN A 83 -1.93 5.97 -6.87
N ASN A 84 -2.26 6.76 -5.84
CA ASN A 84 -3.40 6.48 -4.99
C ASN A 84 -4.69 7.03 -5.62
N LEU A 85 -5.67 6.16 -5.91
CA LEU A 85 -6.95 6.56 -6.52
C LEU A 85 -8.01 6.97 -5.49
N ILE A 86 -7.76 6.73 -4.20
CA ILE A 86 -8.72 6.95 -3.12
C ILE A 86 -8.25 7.97 -2.08
N GLY A 87 -7.08 8.61 -2.33
CA GLY A 87 -6.54 9.61 -1.41
C GLY A 87 -5.26 10.25 -1.92
N THR A 88 -4.64 11.07 -1.08
CA THR A 88 -3.46 11.90 -1.43
C THR A 88 -2.12 11.25 -1.06
N GLN A 89 -2.14 10.11 -0.35
CA GLN A 89 -0.90 9.44 0.08
C GLN A 89 -0.11 8.94 -1.13
N LEU A 90 1.15 9.31 -1.17
CA LEU A 90 2.14 8.90 -2.17
C LEU A 90 3.35 8.27 -1.49
N ARG A 91 4.23 7.63 -2.28
CA ARG A 91 5.50 7.05 -1.85
C ARG A 91 5.29 6.05 -0.70
N GLU A 92 6.13 6.08 0.33
CA GLU A 92 6.08 5.13 1.46
C GLU A 92 4.73 5.07 2.17
N LEU A 93 3.93 6.14 2.17
CA LEU A 93 2.60 6.12 2.76
C LEU A 93 1.62 5.30 1.90
N LEU A 94 1.74 5.39 0.58
CA LEU A 94 1.00 4.53 -0.33
C LEU A 94 1.47 3.08 -0.20
N GLY A 95 2.77 2.83 -0.04
CA GLY A 95 3.32 1.50 0.21
C GLY A 95 2.74 0.84 1.47
N VAL A 96 2.47 1.61 2.52
CA VAL A 96 1.76 1.12 3.71
C VAL A 96 0.32 0.72 3.39
N ILE A 97 -0.42 1.53 2.62
CA ILE A 97 -1.79 1.22 2.20
C ILE A 97 -1.81 -0.09 1.38
N ARG A 98 -0.98 -0.17 0.33
CA ARG A 98 -0.91 -1.32 -0.57
C ARG A 98 -0.43 -2.60 0.14
N THR A 99 0.43 -2.47 1.15
CA THR A 99 0.81 -3.58 2.03
C THR A 99 -0.41 -4.14 2.76
N GLN A 100 -1.26 -3.27 3.33
CA GLN A 100 -2.46 -3.70 4.03
C GLN A 100 -3.51 -4.27 3.08
N GLU A 101 -3.65 -3.71 1.88
CA GLU A 101 -4.52 -4.25 0.82
C GLU A 101 -4.12 -5.68 0.44
N LEU A 102 -2.81 -5.96 0.29
CA LEU A 102 -2.30 -7.33 0.07
C LEU A 102 -2.61 -8.27 1.23
N ILE A 103 -2.45 -7.83 2.47
CA ILE A 103 -2.77 -8.64 3.65
C ILE A 103 -4.26 -8.99 3.65
N GLU A 104 -5.14 -8.03 3.34
CA GLU A 104 -6.59 -8.29 3.25
C GLU A 104 -6.94 -9.21 2.06
N ALA A 105 -6.22 -9.11 0.94
CA ALA A 105 -6.36 -10.02 -0.19
C ALA A 105 -5.99 -11.46 0.20
N ARG A 106 -4.87 -11.66 0.89
CA ARG A 106 -4.42 -12.99 1.39
C ARG A 106 -5.40 -13.64 2.36
N LYS A 107 -6.09 -12.84 3.20
CA LYS A 107 -7.16 -13.38 4.08
C LYS A 107 -8.31 -14.01 3.29
N ILE A 108 -8.55 -13.55 2.07
CA ILE A 108 -9.63 -14.03 1.20
C ILE A 108 -9.21 -15.25 0.39
N ASP A 109 -8.05 -15.20 -0.27
CA ASP A 109 -7.59 -16.28 -1.15
C ASP A 109 -6.82 -17.39 -0.42
N GLY A 110 -6.43 -17.17 0.83
CA GLY A 110 -5.77 -18.15 1.68
C GLY A 110 -4.27 -18.27 1.47
N GLY A 111 -3.64 -17.34 0.76
CA GLY A 111 -2.21 -17.23 0.61
C GLY A 111 -1.51 -16.57 1.82
N GLU A 112 -0.18 -16.70 1.89
CA GLU A 112 0.69 -15.99 2.83
C GLU A 112 1.41 -14.84 2.10
N GLN A 113 1.65 -13.70 2.78
CA GLN A 113 2.32 -12.54 2.17
C GLN A 113 3.76 -12.41 2.64
N PHE A 114 4.66 -12.09 1.69
CA PHE A 114 6.07 -11.77 1.94
C PHE A 114 6.50 -10.56 1.10
N PHE A 115 7.56 -9.87 1.56
CA PHE A 115 8.16 -8.75 0.85
C PHE A 115 9.69 -8.86 0.83
N SER A 116 10.35 -8.17 -0.10
CA SER A 116 11.78 -7.86 0.01
C SER A 116 11.99 -6.47 0.60
N ARG A 117 13.23 -6.00 0.63
CA ARG A 117 13.56 -4.61 0.98
C ARG A 117 13.55 -3.67 -0.22
N ALA A 118 13.27 -4.15 -1.42
CA ALA A 118 13.19 -3.29 -2.59
C ALA A 118 12.08 -2.25 -2.44
N ASN A 119 12.39 -1.00 -2.81
CA ASN A 119 11.42 0.09 -2.86
C ASN A 119 10.94 0.27 -4.30
N ASP A 120 9.65 0.49 -4.49
CA ASP A 120 9.09 0.89 -5.76
C ASP A 120 9.38 2.39 -5.98
N PHE A 121 10.40 2.67 -6.78
CA PHE A 121 10.82 4.04 -7.09
C PHE A 121 10.05 4.68 -8.24
N GLY A 122 9.03 4.02 -8.76
CA GLY A 122 8.24 4.45 -9.91
C GLY A 122 8.47 3.58 -11.14
N PHE A 123 8.04 4.08 -12.29
CA PHE A 123 8.10 3.28 -13.51
C PHE A 123 9.53 3.20 -14.07
N SER A 124 10.05 2.01 -14.25
CA SER A 124 11.30 1.74 -14.97
C SER A 124 11.00 1.02 -16.28
N LYS A 125 11.70 1.41 -17.35
CA LYS A 125 11.50 0.84 -18.69
C LYS A 125 12.33 -0.41 -18.95
N ASN A 126 13.37 -0.64 -18.16
CA ASN A 126 14.27 -1.79 -18.38
C ASN A 126 14.82 -2.34 -17.05
N PRO A 127 15.18 -3.64 -17.03
CA PRO A 127 15.67 -4.29 -15.81
C PRO A 127 17.08 -3.85 -15.38
N THR A 128 17.90 -3.31 -16.28
CA THR A 128 19.26 -2.85 -15.93
C THR A 128 19.19 -1.68 -14.98
N GLU A 129 18.41 -0.65 -15.32
CA GLU A 129 18.12 0.48 -14.44
C GLU A 129 17.55 0.03 -13.11
N THR A 130 16.54 -0.85 -13.16
CA THR A 130 15.89 -1.36 -11.95
C THR A 130 16.89 -2.04 -11.00
N LEU A 131 17.70 -2.95 -11.52
CA LEU A 131 18.64 -3.72 -10.71
C LEU A 131 19.81 -2.86 -10.16
N GLU A 132 20.17 -1.80 -10.85
CA GLU A 132 21.13 -0.82 -10.38
C GLU A 132 20.56 -0.01 -9.20
N ILE A 133 19.35 0.54 -9.34
CA ILE A 133 18.69 1.34 -8.30
C ILE A 133 18.33 0.48 -7.08
N TRP A 134 17.90 -0.76 -7.27
CA TRP A 134 17.52 -1.69 -6.22
C TRP A 134 18.73 -2.28 -5.45
N ASP A 135 19.96 -2.09 -5.85
CA ASP A 135 21.10 -2.85 -5.32
C ASP A 135 20.88 -4.36 -5.52
N LYS A 136 21.12 -4.83 -6.74
CA LYS A 136 20.84 -6.21 -7.18
C LYS A 136 21.21 -7.27 -6.14
N GLU A 137 22.41 -7.18 -5.56
CA GLU A 137 22.91 -8.19 -4.62
C GLU A 137 22.05 -8.28 -3.35
N LYS A 138 21.60 -7.15 -2.82
CA LYS A 138 20.75 -7.14 -1.62
C LYS A 138 19.35 -7.67 -1.89
N VAL A 139 18.74 -7.32 -3.05
CA VAL A 139 17.41 -7.85 -3.38
C VAL A 139 17.49 -9.33 -3.73
N LEU A 140 18.55 -9.77 -4.40
CA LEU A 140 18.80 -11.20 -4.65
C LEU A 140 18.94 -11.96 -3.32
N ALA A 141 19.67 -11.39 -2.35
CA ALA A 141 19.77 -11.99 -1.00
C ALA A 141 18.39 -12.11 -0.33
N ASP A 142 17.49 -11.14 -0.52
CA ASP A 142 16.13 -11.19 0.04
C ASP A 142 15.27 -12.27 -0.64
N VAL A 143 15.40 -12.48 -1.96
CA VAL A 143 14.70 -13.56 -2.67
C VAL A 143 15.23 -14.93 -2.21
N VAL A 144 16.55 -15.11 -2.09
CA VAL A 144 17.17 -16.31 -1.55
C VAL A 144 16.70 -16.56 -0.11
N TRP A 145 16.65 -15.51 0.73
CA TRP A 145 16.12 -15.58 2.08
C TRP A 145 14.68 -16.07 2.11
N ALA A 146 13.80 -15.50 1.26
CA ALA A 146 12.40 -15.90 1.18
C ALA A 146 12.28 -17.39 0.79
N ILE A 147 13.04 -17.87 -0.19
CA ILE A 147 13.05 -19.27 -0.61
C ILE A 147 13.53 -20.18 0.53
N ARG A 148 14.63 -19.85 1.19
CA ARG A 148 15.16 -20.63 2.33
C ARG A 148 14.20 -20.69 3.52
N LYS A 149 13.51 -19.57 3.80
CA LYS A 149 12.57 -19.45 4.92
C LYS A 149 11.24 -20.15 4.63
N PHE A 150 10.70 -19.98 3.44
CA PHE A 150 9.42 -20.57 3.03
C PHE A 150 9.54 -22.03 2.63
N GLN A 151 10.68 -22.44 2.06
CA GLN A 151 10.96 -23.77 1.53
C GLN A 151 9.93 -24.23 0.48
N PRO A 152 9.79 -23.51 -0.66
CA PRO A 152 8.82 -23.88 -1.68
C PRO A 152 9.25 -25.18 -2.41
N ASP A 153 8.31 -26.08 -2.62
CA ASP A 153 8.48 -27.19 -3.57
C ASP A 153 8.46 -26.68 -5.01
N VAL A 154 7.61 -25.66 -5.25
CA VAL A 154 7.42 -25.03 -6.56
C VAL A 154 7.54 -23.52 -6.44
N VAL A 155 8.25 -22.88 -7.37
CA VAL A 155 8.27 -21.42 -7.56
C VAL A 155 7.50 -21.07 -8.83
N VAL A 156 6.68 -20.01 -8.79
CA VAL A 156 5.94 -19.50 -9.94
C VAL A 156 6.25 -18.02 -10.11
N ASN A 157 6.84 -17.66 -11.25
CA ASN A 157 7.08 -16.27 -11.63
C ASN A 157 5.86 -15.69 -12.32
N ARG A 158 5.47 -14.47 -11.98
CA ARG A 158 4.41 -13.74 -12.67
C ARG A 158 4.85 -13.27 -14.06
N PHE A 159 6.12 -12.89 -14.19
CA PHE A 159 6.67 -12.28 -15.41
C PHE A 159 7.74 -13.15 -16.07
N ASP A 160 8.04 -12.82 -17.33
CA ASP A 160 9.07 -13.49 -18.11
C ASP A 160 10.43 -12.80 -17.90
N HIS A 161 11.44 -13.56 -17.51
CA HIS A 161 12.82 -13.06 -17.33
C HIS A 161 13.56 -12.81 -18.66
N ARG A 162 13.02 -13.29 -19.81
CA ARG A 162 13.69 -13.32 -21.14
C ARG A 162 13.32 -12.14 -22.03
N SER A 163 12.33 -11.34 -21.64
CA SER A 163 11.70 -10.33 -22.50
C SER A 163 11.88 -8.90 -21.94
N PRO A 164 13.13 -8.39 -21.78
CA PRO A 164 13.36 -7.04 -21.30
C PRO A 164 12.74 -6.00 -22.25
N GLY A 165 12.15 -4.95 -21.69
CA GLY A 165 11.53 -3.86 -22.44
C GLY A 165 10.12 -4.11 -22.96
N THR A 166 9.55 -5.31 -22.77
CA THR A 166 8.15 -5.60 -23.10
C THR A 166 7.16 -5.24 -21.99
N THR A 167 7.66 -5.18 -20.75
CA THR A 167 6.91 -4.79 -19.56
C THR A 167 7.73 -3.83 -18.73
N HIS A 168 7.19 -3.37 -17.61
CA HIS A 168 7.89 -2.59 -16.61
C HIS A 168 9.21 -3.27 -16.18
N GLY A 169 10.28 -2.50 -16.00
CA GLY A 169 11.60 -3.03 -15.61
C GLY A 169 11.57 -3.82 -14.30
N HIS A 170 10.80 -3.37 -13.30
CA HIS A 170 10.59 -4.12 -12.04
C HIS A 170 10.02 -5.53 -12.29
N HIS A 171 9.07 -5.65 -13.23
CA HIS A 171 8.46 -6.94 -13.59
C HIS A 171 9.51 -7.93 -14.09
N THR A 172 10.30 -7.52 -15.08
CA THR A 172 11.36 -8.36 -15.66
C THR A 172 12.44 -8.67 -14.61
N SER A 173 12.84 -7.66 -13.81
CA SER A 173 13.83 -7.83 -12.73
C SER A 173 13.37 -8.83 -11.68
N SER A 174 12.09 -8.81 -11.29
CA SER A 174 11.56 -9.79 -10.32
C SER A 174 11.69 -11.22 -10.82
N ALA A 175 11.42 -11.45 -12.11
CA ALA A 175 11.57 -12.75 -12.73
C ALA A 175 13.04 -13.17 -12.87
N MET A 176 13.94 -12.24 -13.25
CA MET A 176 15.38 -12.49 -13.35
C MET A 176 15.97 -12.90 -12.00
N LEU A 177 15.68 -12.15 -10.94
CA LEU A 177 16.14 -12.45 -9.58
C LEU A 177 15.57 -13.78 -9.06
N SER A 178 14.31 -14.11 -9.40
CA SER A 178 13.71 -15.38 -9.05
C SER A 178 14.38 -16.56 -9.75
N VAL A 179 14.72 -16.42 -11.04
CA VAL A 179 15.42 -17.46 -11.80
C VAL A 179 16.84 -17.67 -11.26
N GLU A 180 17.56 -16.59 -10.99
CA GLU A 180 18.91 -16.62 -10.43
C GLU A 180 18.93 -17.28 -9.03
N SER A 181 17.94 -16.98 -8.19
CA SER A 181 17.83 -17.51 -6.83
C SER A 181 17.50 -18.99 -6.76
N PHE A 182 16.99 -19.61 -7.84
CA PHE A 182 16.58 -21.02 -7.87
C PHE A 182 17.73 -21.99 -7.47
N GLU A 183 18.90 -21.78 -8.03
CA GLU A 183 20.10 -22.58 -7.68
C GLU A 183 20.82 -22.04 -6.44
N LEU A 184 20.83 -20.69 -6.27
CA LEU A 184 21.58 -20.05 -5.19
C LEU A 184 21.01 -20.39 -3.80
N ALA A 185 19.71 -20.62 -3.68
CA ALA A 185 19.08 -20.90 -2.39
C ALA A 185 19.58 -22.20 -1.76
N ASN A 186 20.02 -23.19 -2.55
CA ASN A 186 20.61 -24.42 -2.06
C ASN A 186 22.11 -24.31 -1.75
N ASN A 187 22.80 -23.29 -2.26
CA ASN A 187 24.24 -23.15 -2.08
C ASN A 187 24.56 -22.51 -0.71
N PRO A 188 25.21 -23.24 0.22
CA PRO A 188 25.51 -22.70 1.55
C PRO A 188 26.61 -21.64 1.57
N THR A 189 27.38 -21.47 0.48
CA THR A 189 28.42 -20.44 0.40
C THR A 189 27.89 -19.07 -0.02
N ILE A 190 26.65 -19.02 -0.52
CA ILE A 190 25.98 -17.80 -0.94
C ILE A 190 25.13 -17.29 0.22
N PHE A 191 25.33 -16.03 0.61
CA PHE A 191 24.67 -15.39 1.76
C PHE A 191 24.73 -16.27 3.03
N PRO A 192 25.94 -16.65 3.49
CA PRO A 192 26.11 -17.58 4.60
C PRO A 192 25.59 -17.04 5.93
N GLU A 193 25.48 -15.72 6.09
CA GLU A 193 24.89 -15.06 7.27
C GLU A 193 23.42 -15.45 7.50
N GLN A 194 22.69 -15.80 6.45
CA GLN A 194 21.30 -16.28 6.55
C GLN A 194 21.20 -17.64 7.25
N LEU A 195 22.26 -18.46 7.15
CA LEU A 195 22.26 -19.84 7.66
C LEU A 195 22.25 -19.92 9.18
N GLN A 196 22.42 -18.80 9.88
CA GLN A 196 22.18 -18.72 11.32
C GLN A 196 20.69 -18.90 11.67
N PHE A 197 19.78 -18.70 10.71
CA PHE A 197 18.33 -18.69 10.93
C PHE A 197 17.57 -19.69 10.08
N VAL A 198 18.11 -20.06 8.92
CA VAL A 198 17.45 -20.93 7.92
C VAL A 198 18.44 -21.95 7.37
N LYS A 199 17.92 -23.01 6.73
CA LYS A 199 18.74 -24.01 6.04
C LYS A 199 18.74 -23.75 4.54
N PRO A 200 19.79 -24.19 3.79
CA PRO A 200 19.74 -24.21 2.34
C PRO A 200 18.52 -24.99 1.86
N TRP A 201 17.94 -24.54 0.74
CA TRP A 201 16.76 -25.21 0.20
C TRP A 201 16.81 -25.33 -1.32
N GLN A 202 16.57 -26.54 -1.85
CA GLN A 202 16.43 -26.79 -3.27
C GLN A 202 14.97 -26.88 -3.65
N THR A 203 14.47 -25.87 -4.34
CA THR A 203 13.16 -25.89 -5.01
C THR A 203 13.15 -26.96 -6.11
N LYS A 204 12.07 -27.73 -6.22
CA LYS A 204 11.99 -28.85 -7.19
C LYS A 204 11.78 -28.36 -8.61
N ARG A 205 10.97 -27.32 -8.83
CA ARG A 205 10.71 -26.77 -10.16
C ARG A 205 10.25 -25.34 -10.12
N GLN A 206 10.46 -24.67 -11.25
CA GLN A 206 10.08 -23.28 -11.44
C GLN A 206 9.29 -23.10 -12.74
N PHE A 207 8.25 -22.25 -12.67
CA PHE A 207 7.38 -21.93 -13.78
C PHE A 207 7.26 -20.42 -13.99
N PHE A 208 6.86 -20.05 -15.22
CA PHE A 208 6.33 -18.73 -15.56
C PHE A 208 4.82 -18.84 -15.79
N ASN A 209 4.02 -18.05 -15.07
CA ASN A 209 2.57 -17.98 -15.25
C ASN A 209 2.25 -17.10 -16.44
N THR A 210 2.10 -17.72 -17.59
CA THR A 210 1.83 -17.07 -18.89
C THR A 210 0.34 -16.95 -19.18
N SER A 211 -0.01 -16.10 -20.15
CA SER A 211 -1.37 -15.92 -20.67
C SER A 211 -1.32 -15.31 -22.06
N TRP A 212 -2.47 -15.20 -22.75
CA TRP A 212 -2.57 -14.55 -24.05
C TRP A 212 -1.98 -13.14 -24.08
N TRP A 213 -2.00 -12.43 -22.96
CA TRP A 213 -1.47 -11.08 -22.85
C TRP A 213 0.03 -10.99 -23.17
N PHE A 214 0.83 -11.99 -22.79
CA PHE A 214 2.27 -12.06 -23.07
C PHE A 214 2.55 -12.37 -24.54
N TYR A 215 1.56 -12.93 -25.26
CA TYR A 215 1.65 -13.19 -26.69
C TYR A 215 1.09 -12.03 -27.54
N GLY A 216 0.55 -11.00 -26.89
CA GLY A 216 -0.01 -9.80 -27.51
C GLY A 216 -1.48 -9.94 -27.92
N THR A 217 -1.92 -11.08 -28.48
CA THR A 217 -3.33 -11.35 -28.79
C THR A 217 -3.71 -12.79 -28.48
N ILE A 218 -5.03 -13.05 -28.33
CA ILE A 218 -5.54 -14.39 -28.08
C ILE A 218 -5.32 -15.34 -29.27
N GLU A 219 -5.35 -14.82 -30.50
CA GLU A 219 -5.08 -15.58 -31.73
C GLU A 219 -3.64 -16.07 -31.76
N LYS A 220 -2.67 -15.21 -31.44
CA LYS A 220 -1.25 -15.57 -31.34
C LYS A 220 -1.01 -16.62 -30.26
N PHE A 221 -1.65 -16.46 -29.10
CA PHE A 221 -1.59 -17.45 -28.03
C PHE A 221 -2.17 -18.79 -28.44
N ASN A 222 -3.32 -18.79 -29.13
CA ASN A 222 -3.95 -20.02 -29.61
C ASN A 222 -3.11 -20.75 -30.66
N ALA A 223 -2.40 -20.02 -31.51
CA ALA A 223 -1.50 -20.56 -32.52
C ALA A 223 -0.13 -21.00 -32.00
N ALA A 224 0.27 -20.58 -30.80
CA ALA A 224 1.58 -20.90 -30.22
C ALA A 224 1.72 -22.39 -29.86
N ASP A 225 2.97 -22.91 -29.93
CA ASP A 225 3.28 -24.25 -29.42
C ASP A 225 3.16 -24.28 -27.89
N LYS A 226 2.29 -25.13 -27.38
CA LYS A 226 1.99 -25.26 -25.93
C LYS A 226 2.64 -26.49 -25.30
N LYS A 227 3.61 -27.14 -25.99
CA LYS A 227 4.24 -28.37 -25.47
C LYS A 227 4.92 -28.19 -24.12
N ASN A 228 5.46 -27.00 -23.86
CA ASN A 228 6.11 -26.67 -22.58
C ASN A 228 5.17 -26.09 -21.53
N LEU A 229 3.89 -25.97 -21.84
CA LEU A 229 2.89 -25.45 -20.93
C LEU A 229 2.24 -26.60 -20.14
N ILE A 230 1.94 -26.30 -18.87
CA ILE A 230 0.93 -27.01 -18.09
C ILE A 230 -0.34 -26.18 -18.07
N ALA A 231 -1.48 -26.80 -18.28
CA ALA A 231 -2.80 -26.18 -18.22
C ALA A 231 -3.52 -26.65 -16.96
N LEU A 232 -3.80 -25.73 -16.03
CA LEU A 232 -4.52 -26.01 -14.79
C LEU A 232 -5.95 -25.50 -14.90
N GLN A 233 -6.92 -26.38 -14.69
CA GLN A 233 -8.33 -26.00 -14.59
C GLN A 233 -8.60 -25.39 -13.22
N THR A 234 -8.69 -24.06 -13.18
CA THR A 234 -8.92 -23.31 -11.95
C THR A 234 -10.37 -22.90 -11.74
N GLY A 235 -11.25 -23.18 -12.70
CA GLY A 235 -12.68 -22.91 -12.67
C GLY A 235 -13.45 -23.89 -11.79
N VAL A 236 -13.12 -23.92 -10.49
CA VAL A 236 -13.73 -24.83 -9.52
C VAL A 236 -14.82 -24.12 -8.72
N TYR A 237 -15.92 -24.85 -8.44
CA TYR A 237 -16.98 -24.41 -7.53
C TYR A 237 -16.87 -25.12 -6.20
N TYR A 238 -16.71 -24.36 -5.13
CA TYR A 238 -16.64 -24.90 -3.77
C TYR A 238 -18.04 -24.91 -3.16
N ALA A 239 -18.76 -26.02 -3.33
CA ALA A 239 -20.16 -26.15 -2.90
C ALA A 239 -20.36 -25.83 -1.42
N GLY A 240 -19.44 -26.27 -0.54
CA GLY A 240 -19.51 -25.97 0.88
C GLY A 240 -19.32 -24.50 1.24
N LEU A 241 -18.63 -23.73 0.39
CA LEU A 241 -18.43 -22.28 0.56
C LEU A 241 -19.48 -21.46 -0.21
N GLY A 242 -20.22 -22.08 -1.12
CA GLY A 242 -21.17 -21.41 -2.02
C GLY A 242 -20.50 -20.41 -2.99
N LYS A 243 -19.24 -20.61 -3.32
CA LYS A 243 -18.44 -19.69 -4.15
C LYS A 243 -17.58 -20.48 -5.16
N SER A 244 -17.39 -19.91 -6.35
CA SER A 244 -16.37 -20.38 -7.28
C SER A 244 -14.99 -19.82 -6.90
N ASN A 245 -13.94 -20.47 -7.40
CA ASN A 245 -12.57 -19.97 -7.25
C ASN A 245 -12.41 -18.56 -7.84
N GLN A 246 -13.04 -18.27 -8.98
CA GLN A 246 -12.99 -16.96 -9.63
C GLN A 246 -13.72 -15.87 -8.80
N GLU A 247 -14.81 -16.23 -8.11
CA GLU A 247 -15.49 -15.31 -7.18
C GLU A 247 -14.63 -14.98 -5.98
N ILE A 248 -13.92 -15.96 -5.42
CA ILE A 248 -12.94 -15.73 -4.34
C ILE A 248 -11.81 -14.85 -4.84
N ALA A 249 -11.26 -15.16 -6.01
CA ALA A 249 -10.17 -14.39 -6.62
C ALA A 249 -10.56 -12.93 -6.92
N ALA A 250 -11.79 -12.70 -7.37
CA ALA A 250 -12.31 -11.36 -7.63
C ALA A 250 -12.47 -10.55 -6.32
N LEU A 251 -12.94 -11.18 -5.25
CA LEU A 251 -13.01 -10.55 -3.93
C LEU A 251 -11.62 -10.19 -3.39
N SER A 252 -10.64 -11.09 -3.58
CA SER A 252 -9.24 -10.85 -3.23
C SER A 252 -8.67 -9.66 -4.02
N ARG A 253 -8.76 -9.69 -5.35
CA ARG A 253 -8.28 -8.61 -6.22
C ARG A 253 -8.94 -7.26 -5.91
N SER A 254 -10.21 -7.25 -5.54
CA SER A 254 -10.95 -6.04 -5.19
C SER A 254 -10.49 -5.39 -3.89
N ARG A 255 -9.54 -5.98 -3.15
CA ARG A 255 -8.90 -5.34 -2.01
C ARG A 255 -7.91 -4.25 -2.41
N HIS A 256 -7.38 -4.29 -3.62
CA HIS A 256 -6.47 -3.26 -4.15
C HIS A 256 -7.23 -1.99 -4.57
N GLN A 257 -7.94 -1.38 -3.61
CA GLN A 257 -8.81 -0.21 -3.87
C GLN A 257 -7.99 1.02 -4.24
N SER A 258 -6.82 1.20 -3.63
CA SER A 258 -5.93 2.31 -3.96
C SER A 258 -5.48 2.29 -5.42
N GLN A 259 -5.52 1.13 -6.09
CA GLN A 259 -5.15 0.96 -7.50
C GLN A 259 -6.37 0.84 -8.43
N GLY A 260 -7.59 0.82 -7.90
CA GLY A 260 -8.81 0.73 -8.70
C GLY A 260 -9.06 -0.65 -9.31
N PHE A 261 -8.60 -1.73 -8.69
CA PHE A 261 -8.74 -3.09 -9.20
C PHE A 261 -10.02 -3.81 -8.76
N GLY A 262 -11.13 -3.09 -8.60
CA GLY A 262 -12.45 -3.71 -8.44
C GLY A 262 -12.70 -4.73 -9.55
N SER A 263 -13.03 -5.98 -9.17
CA SER A 263 -13.16 -7.10 -10.11
C SER A 263 -14.46 -7.85 -9.90
N THR A 264 -15.07 -8.27 -11.01
CA THR A 264 -16.28 -9.12 -11.02
C THR A 264 -15.88 -10.57 -11.12
N GLY A 265 -16.45 -11.43 -10.28
CA GLY A 265 -16.23 -12.87 -10.33
C GLY A 265 -16.83 -13.49 -11.59
N ALA A 266 -16.02 -14.23 -12.34
CA ALA A 266 -16.49 -15.07 -13.42
C ALA A 266 -17.05 -16.42 -12.90
N ARG A 267 -17.71 -17.17 -13.75
CA ARG A 267 -18.28 -18.50 -13.48
C ARG A 267 -17.94 -19.42 -14.63
N GLY A 268 -17.85 -20.73 -14.34
CA GLY A 268 -17.55 -21.74 -15.33
C GLY A 268 -16.08 -22.13 -15.38
N GLU A 269 -15.69 -22.73 -16.48
CA GLU A 269 -14.33 -23.22 -16.69
C GLU A 269 -13.35 -22.05 -16.86
N GLU A 270 -12.15 -22.21 -16.29
CA GLU A 270 -11.07 -21.24 -16.40
C GLU A 270 -9.74 -21.98 -16.36
N THR A 271 -8.86 -21.68 -17.31
CA THR A 271 -7.56 -22.36 -17.43
C THR A 271 -6.42 -21.38 -17.20
N GLU A 272 -5.55 -21.72 -16.25
CA GLU A 272 -4.28 -21.04 -16.05
C GLU A 272 -3.14 -21.80 -16.73
N TYR A 273 -2.22 -21.08 -17.34
CA TYR A 273 -1.11 -21.67 -18.08
C TYR A 273 0.23 -21.34 -17.40
N LEU A 274 1.05 -22.38 -17.23
CA LEU A 274 2.36 -22.28 -16.61
C LEU A 274 3.41 -22.87 -17.57
N GLU A 275 4.42 -22.07 -17.91
CA GLU A 275 5.56 -22.48 -18.70
C GLU A 275 6.67 -22.99 -17.79
N PHE A 276 7.17 -24.19 -18.06
CA PHE A 276 8.30 -24.76 -17.32
C PHE A 276 9.59 -23.98 -17.60
N ILE A 277 10.32 -23.61 -16.54
CA ILE A 277 11.59 -22.85 -16.62
C ILE A 277 12.76 -23.71 -16.14
N ASN A 278 12.73 -24.20 -14.89
CA ASN A 278 13.85 -24.89 -14.26
C ASN A 278 13.42 -26.10 -13.42
N GLY A 279 14.38 -26.98 -13.13
CA GLY A 279 14.25 -28.10 -12.17
C GLY A 279 13.70 -29.37 -12.80
N ASP A 280 12.93 -30.14 -12.02
CA ASP A 280 12.40 -31.45 -12.43
C ASP A 280 11.22 -31.28 -13.39
N ALA A 281 11.36 -31.69 -14.63
CA ALA A 281 10.31 -31.61 -15.64
C ALA A 281 9.10 -32.52 -15.31
N LEU A 282 7.90 -32.05 -15.62
CA LEU A 282 6.67 -32.83 -15.47
C LEU A 282 6.52 -33.83 -16.63
N LYS A 283 6.12 -35.06 -16.32
CA LYS A 283 5.86 -36.12 -17.29
C LYS A 283 4.41 -36.11 -17.79
N GLU A 284 3.46 -36.10 -16.87
CA GLU A 284 2.03 -36.16 -17.17
C GLU A 284 1.36 -34.79 -17.21
N LYS A 285 1.98 -33.76 -16.61
CA LYS A 285 1.53 -32.36 -16.55
C LYS A 285 0.12 -32.17 -15.94
N LYS A 286 -0.27 -33.05 -15.04
CA LYS A 286 -1.59 -33.00 -14.37
C LYS A 286 -1.57 -32.20 -13.07
N SER A 287 -0.40 -32.11 -12.40
CA SER A 287 -0.24 -31.43 -11.13
C SER A 287 1.13 -30.80 -11.03
N LEU A 288 1.21 -29.66 -10.36
CA LEU A 288 2.51 -29.01 -10.03
C LEU A 288 3.35 -29.85 -9.06
N PHE A 289 2.71 -30.76 -8.32
CA PHE A 289 3.34 -31.62 -7.32
C PHE A 289 3.68 -33.02 -7.83
N GLU A 290 3.58 -33.25 -9.15
CA GLU A 290 3.93 -34.55 -9.73
C GLU A 290 5.34 -35.00 -9.31
N GLY A 291 5.45 -36.23 -8.74
CA GLY A 291 6.71 -36.75 -8.23
C GLY A 291 7.22 -36.16 -6.89
N ILE A 292 6.43 -35.29 -6.25
CA ILE A 292 6.70 -34.72 -4.93
C ILE A 292 5.80 -35.41 -3.91
N ASP A 293 6.37 -35.99 -2.86
CA ASP A 293 5.58 -36.50 -1.74
C ASP A 293 5.04 -35.33 -0.91
N THR A 294 3.74 -35.13 -0.99
CA THR A 294 3.03 -34.07 -0.25
C THR A 294 2.36 -34.60 1.03
N SER A 295 2.61 -35.85 1.41
CA SER A 295 2.10 -36.45 2.63
C SER A 295 3.04 -36.31 3.82
N TRP A 296 2.58 -36.71 5.01
CA TRP A 296 3.42 -36.74 6.21
C TRP A 296 4.55 -37.78 6.13
N ASN A 297 4.58 -38.71 5.15
CA ASN A 297 5.69 -39.62 4.94
C ASN A 297 7.02 -38.89 4.62
N ARG A 298 6.93 -37.67 4.07
CA ARG A 298 8.14 -36.84 3.82
C ARG A 298 8.83 -36.33 5.08
N VAL A 299 8.19 -36.49 6.25
CA VAL A 299 8.76 -36.15 7.57
C VAL A 299 9.04 -37.44 8.34
N LYS A 300 10.29 -37.62 8.80
CA LYS A 300 10.68 -38.79 9.59
C LYS A 300 9.79 -38.89 10.83
N GLY A 301 9.12 -40.04 10.99
CA GLY A 301 8.15 -40.28 12.07
C GLY A 301 6.76 -39.65 11.82
N GLY A 302 6.53 -38.99 10.70
CA GLY A 302 5.29 -38.29 10.42
C GLY A 302 4.10 -39.21 10.02
N LYS A 303 4.35 -40.42 9.49
CA LYS A 303 3.27 -41.27 8.97
C LYS A 303 2.06 -41.39 9.91
N ALA A 304 2.31 -41.69 11.19
CA ALA A 304 1.24 -41.85 12.17
C ALA A 304 0.41 -40.57 12.38
N ILE A 305 1.01 -39.38 12.17
CA ILE A 305 0.30 -38.09 12.20
C ILE A 305 -0.60 -37.99 10.98
N GLY A 306 -0.10 -38.31 9.79
CA GLY A 306 -0.91 -38.31 8.56
C GLY A 306 -2.10 -39.27 8.64
N ASP A 307 -1.89 -40.49 9.16
CA ASP A 307 -2.96 -41.47 9.37
C ASP A 307 -4.05 -40.91 10.31
N LEU A 308 -3.63 -40.31 11.45
CA LEU A 308 -4.54 -39.71 12.41
C LEU A 308 -5.31 -38.50 11.82
N LEU A 309 -4.65 -37.62 11.08
CA LEU A 309 -5.30 -36.49 10.41
C LEU A 309 -6.32 -36.95 9.34
N SER A 310 -6.03 -38.04 8.64
CA SER A 310 -6.96 -38.65 7.70
C SER A 310 -8.21 -39.19 8.42
N THR A 311 -8.04 -39.85 9.56
CA THR A 311 -9.16 -40.28 10.42
C THR A 311 -9.98 -39.10 10.87
N ILE A 312 -9.35 -38.01 11.38
CA ILE A 312 -10.04 -36.78 11.79
C ILE A 312 -10.89 -36.20 10.67
N ALA A 313 -10.34 -36.14 9.45
CA ALA A 313 -11.04 -35.61 8.29
C ALA A 313 -12.25 -36.48 7.87
N THR A 314 -12.09 -37.82 7.94
CA THR A 314 -13.17 -38.76 7.60
C THR A 314 -14.31 -38.77 8.63
N GLU A 315 -13.98 -38.61 9.89
CA GLU A 315 -14.95 -38.67 11.02
C GLU A 315 -15.48 -37.29 11.42
N PHE A 316 -15.12 -36.20 10.68
CA PHE A 316 -15.51 -34.85 11.02
C PHE A 316 -17.03 -34.64 10.99
N ASP A 317 -17.59 -34.26 12.12
CA ASP A 317 -19.01 -33.90 12.21
C ASP A 317 -19.22 -32.40 12.09
N HIS A 318 -19.83 -31.97 10.97
CA HIS A 318 -20.15 -30.56 10.72
C HIS A 318 -21.12 -29.93 11.72
N ASN A 319 -21.92 -30.75 12.42
CA ASN A 319 -22.85 -30.27 13.45
C ASN A 319 -22.20 -30.22 14.84
N ASN A 320 -21.13 -31.00 15.05
CA ASN A 320 -20.39 -31.05 16.29
C ASN A 320 -18.87 -31.09 16.04
N PRO A 321 -18.25 -30.01 15.56
CA PRO A 321 -16.80 -29.92 15.30
C PRO A 321 -15.95 -30.29 16.55
N SER A 322 -16.49 -30.02 17.75
CA SER A 322 -15.78 -30.27 19.00
C SER A 322 -15.49 -31.76 19.28
N ALA A 323 -16.20 -32.68 18.63
CA ALA A 323 -15.91 -34.13 18.69
C ALA A 323 -14.48 -34.45 18.19
N SER A 324 -13.92 -33.61 17.28
CA SER A 324 -12.56 -33.83 16.74
C SER A 324 -11.45 -33.37 17.68
N ILE A 325 -11.74 -32.61 18.74
CA ILE A 325 -10.72 -31.99 19.62
C ILE A 325 -9.77 -33.01 20.25
N PRO A 326 -10.21 -34.15 20.79
CA PRO A 326 -9.29 -35.14 21.40
C PRO A 326 -8.21 -35.59 20.43
N ASN A 327 -8.60 -35.93 19.19
CA ASN A 327 -7.69 -36.40 18.15
C ASN A 327 -6.80 -35.25 17.60
N LEU A 328 -7.33 -34.04 17.48
CA LEU A 328 -6.55 -32.84 17.11
C LEU A 328 -5.49 -32.54 18.17
N ALA A 329 -5.83 -32.55 19.45
CA ALA A 329 -4.88 -32.33 20.54
C ALA A 329 -3.79 -33.42 20.56
N LYS A 330 -4.17 -34.70 20.32
CA LYS A 330 -3.21 -35.81 20.16
C LYS A 330 -2.27 -35.54 18.97
N ALA A 331 -2.80 -35.13 17.80
CA ALA A 331 -1.99 -34.83 16.63
C ALA A 331 -1.01 -33.67 16.90
N TYR A 332 -1.45 -32.61 17.59
CA TYR A 332 -0.60 -31.52 18.07
C TYR A 332 0.56 -32.04 18.92
N SER A 333 0.28 -32.90 19.92
CA SER A 333 1.30 -33.46 20.78
C SER A 333 2.30 -34.32 20.00
N MET A 334 1.83 -35.11 19.01
CA MET A 334 2.68 -35.91 18.14
C MET A 334 3.58 -35.02 17.26
N MET A 335 3.06 -33.93 16.70
CA MET A 335 3.84 -32.97 15.91
C MET A 335 4.96 -32.33 16.75
N LYS A 336 4.65 -31.95 18.01
CA LYS A 336 5.62 -31.37 18.95
C LYS A 336 6.74 -32.37 19.39
N ALA A 337 6.47 -33.64 19.28
CA ALA A 337 7.43 -34.69 19.63
C ALA A 337 8.38 -35.09 18.48
N LEU A 338 8.15 -34.58 17.26
CA LEU A 338 9.02 -34.87 16.13
C LEU A 338 10.38 -34.17 16.26
N ASP A 339 11.42 -34.78 15.69
CA ASP A 339 12.72 -34.15 15.49
C ASP A 339 12.55 -32.84 14.68
N GLU A 340 13.55 -31.95 14.77
CA GLU A 340 13.56 -30.69 14.07
C GLU A 340 13.34 -30.87 12.56
N ASN A 341 12.24 -30.32 12.07
CA ASN A 341 11.85 -30.33 10.66
C ASN A 341 11.07 -29.07 10.30
N HIS A 342 10.89 -28.80 9.01
CA HIS A 342 10.20 -27.61 8.52
C HIS A 342 8.68 -27.62 8.81
N TRP A 343 8.02 -28.77 8.66
CA TRP A 343 6.56 -28.85 8.62
C TRP A 343 5.90 -28.90 10.00
N ALA A 344 6.48 -29.61 10.94
CA ALA A 344 5.86 -29.82 12.25
C ALA A 344 5.60 -28.48 13.00
N PRO A 345 6.53 -27.51 13.05
CA PRO A 345 6.26 -26.22 13.66
C PRO A 345 5.10 -25.46 12.97
N LEU A 346 5.08 -25.43 11.63
CA LEU A 346 4.03 -24.74 10.85
C LEU A 346 2.65 -25.38 11.09
N LYS A 347 2.57 -26.69 11.02
CA LYS A 347 1.30 -27.42 11.21
C LYS A 347 0.87 -27.42 12.68
N SER A 348 1.81 -27.31 13.63
CA SER A 348 1.50 -27.13 15.06
C SER A 348 0.82 -25.80 15.34
N GLU A 349 1.23 -24.72 14.67
CA GLU A 349 0.54 -23.43 14.81
C GLU A 349 -0.86 -23.47 14.15
N ALA A 350 -0.97 -24.08 12.96
CA ALA A 350 -2.25 -24.21 12.28
C ALA A 350 -3.27 -25.04 13.08
N ILE A 351 -2.86 -26.17 13.65
CA ILE A 351 -3.78 -27.06 14.40
C ILE A 351 -4.28 -26.40 15.69
N LYS A 352 -3.52 -25.51 16.32
CA LYS A 352 -3.99 -24.75 17.50
C LYS A 352 -5.24 -23.93 17.14
N GLU A 353 -5.18 -23.17 16.05
CA GLU A 353 -6.32 -22.34 15.64
C GLU A 353 -7.53 -23.20 15.18
N ILE A 354 -7.29 -24.39 14.63
CA ILE A 354 -8.35 -25.36 14.30
C ILE A 354 -9.02 -25.89 15.60
N ILE A 355 -8.23 -26.22 16.63
CA ILE A 355 -8.75 -26.63 17.94
C ILE A 355 -9.58 -25.50 18.55
N ALA A 356 -9.10 -24.26 18.49
CA ALA A 356 -9.85 -23.09 18.98
C ALA A 356 -11.19 -22.93 18.22
N ALA A 357 -11.16 -23.11 16.89
CA ALA A 357 -12.38 -23.01 16.07
C ALA A 357 -13.37 -24.16 16.38
N CYS A 358 -12.91 -25.41 16.49
CA CYS A 358 -13.74 -26.58 16.86
C CYS A 358 -14.43 -26.42 18.22
N SER A 359 -13.77 -25.81 19.19
CA SER A 359 -14.32 -25.52 20.51
C SER A 359 -15.11 -24.23 20.61
N GLY A 360 -15.11 -23.41 19.56
CA GLY A 360 -15.61 -22.05 19.66
C GLY A 360 -14.88 -21.25 20.75
N LEU A 361 -13.60 -21.59 21.01
CA LEU A 361 -12.77 -20.94 22.01
C LEU A 361 -12.48 -19.50 21.58
N TYR A 362 -12.93 -18.56 22.37
CA TYR A 362 -12.69 -17.14 22.15
C TYR A 362 -11.74 -16.63 23.22
N LEU A 363 -10.61 -16.13 22.80
CA LEU A 363 -9.54 -15.59 23.66
C LEU A 363 -9.17 -14.20 23.12
N GLU A 364 -9.29 -13.19 23.98
CA GLU A 364 -9.07 -11.80 23.59
C GLU A 364 -8.37 -11.01 24.69
N ALA A 365 -7.50 -10.07 24.30
CA ALA A 365 -6.82 -9.14 25.19
C ALA A 365 -7.09 -7.70 24.72
N VAL A 366 -7.91 -6.98 25.48
CA VAL A 366 -8.38 -5.62 25.15
C VAL A 366 -7.74 -4.61 26.07
N ALA A 367 -7.04 -3.62 25.50
CA ALA A 367 -6.52 -2.48 26.24
C ALA A 367 -7.61 -1.44 26.49
N GLN A 368 -7.54 -0.77 27.64
CA GLN A 368 -8.47 0.31 27.99
C GLN A 368 -8.34 1.52 27.05
N ASN A 369 -7.16 1.74 26.48
CA ASN A 369 -6.86 2.85 25.58
C ASN A 369 -6.19 2.33 24.29
N GLN A 370 -6.42 3.01 23.17
CA GLN A 370 -5.83 2.64 21.90
C GLN A 370 -4.32 2.93 21.81
N GLU A 371 -3.83 3.95 22.50
CA GLU A 371 -2.42 4.35 22.48
C GLU A 371 -1.80 4.22 23.87
N ALA A 372 -0.51 3.90 23.94
CA ALA A 372 0.29 3.86 25.16
C ALA A 372 1.69 4.39 24.88
N THR A 373 2.42 4.79 25.91
CA THR A 373 3.81 5.26 25.79
C THR A 373 4.78 4.25 26.43
N PRO A 374 6.04 4.21 26.02
CA PRO A 374 7.06 3.44 26.71
C PRO A 374 7.05 3.75 28.22
N GLY A 375 7.30 2.73 29.05
CA GLY A 375 7.30 2.88 30.51
C GLY A 375 5.92 3.05 31.14
N SER A 376 4.82 3.17 30.39
CA SER A 376 3.46 3.27 30.95
C SER A 376 2.91 1.90 31.38
N THR A 377 1.90 1.92 32.22
CA THR A 377 1.11 0.72 32.57
C THR A 377 -0.22 0.76 31.84
N ILE A 378 -0.51 -0.27 31.06
CA ILE A 378 -1.81 -0.45 30.39
C ILE A 378 -2.68 -1.43 31.15
N LYS A 379 -3.94 -1.08 31.32
CA LYS A 379 -4.96 -1.97 31.87
C LYS A 379 -5.56 -2.80 30.75
N LEU A 380 -5.50 -4.11 30.91
CA LEU A 380 -6.04 -5.10 29.97
C LEU A 380 -7.27 -5.76 30.59
N LYS A 381 -8.30 -5.89 29.78
CA LYS A 381 -9.43 -6.81 30.05
C LYS A 381 -9.23 -8.02 29.13
N LEU A 382 -9.01 -9.20 29.70
CA LEU A 382 -8.92 -10.44 28.98
C LEU A 382 -10.25 -11.17 29.02
N GLU A 383 -10.68 -11.71 27.90
CA GLU A 383 -11.89 -12.54 27.82
C GLU A 383 -11.50 -13.96 27.35
N ALA A 384 -12.03 -14.97 28.08
CA ALA A 384 -11.85 -16.38 27.72
C ALA A 384 -13.20 -17.10 27.83
N ILE A 385 -13.65 -17.70 26.71
CA ILE A 385 -14.90 -18.44 26.66
C ILE A 385 -14.76 -19.68 25.78
N ASN A 386 -15.13 -20.84 26.29
CA ASN A 386 -15.34 -22.09 25.58
C ASN A 386 -16.82 -22.19 25.20
N ARG A 387 -17.14 -22.45 23.93
CA ARG A 387 -18.52 -22.60 23.43
C ARG A 387 -18.86 -24.04 23.03
N SER A 388 -18.18 -24.99 23.64
CA SER A 388 -18.40 -26.41 23.42
C SER A 388 -18.47 -27.17 24.73
N SER A 389 -18.77 -28.48 24.64
CA SER A 389 -18.71 -29.39 25.77
C SER A 389 -17.31 -29.94 26.05
N ALA A 390 -16.29 -29.59 25.23
CA ALA A 390 -14.92 -30.06 25.43
C ALA A 390 -14.35 -29.59 26.78
N PRO A 391 -13.64 -30.43 27.52
CA PRO A 391 -12.99 -30.05 28.76
C PRO A 391 -11.79 -29.18 28.50
N ILE A 392 -11.92 -27.90 28.78
CA ILE A 392 -10.89 -26.86 28.56
C ILE A 392 -10.63 -26.15 29.87
N GLN A 393 -9.35 -26.04 30.24
CA GLN A 393 -8.93 -25.33 31.46
C GLN A 393 -7.94 -24.22 31.09
N LEU A 394 -8.16 -23.01 31.56
CA LEU A 394 -7.20 -21.93 31.49
C LEU A 394 -6.21 -22.06 32.66
N MET A 395 -4.98 -22.45 32.37
CA MET A 395 -3.95 -22.65 33.39
C MET A 395 -3.33 -21.33 33.84
N SER A 396 -2.95 -20.46 32.89
CA SER A 396 -2.34 -19.18 33.19
C SER A 396 -2.47 -18.22 31.99
N VAL A 397 -2.19 -16.96 32.24
CA VAL A 397 -1.98 -15.95 31.20
C VAL A 397 -0.59 -15.33 31.36
N THR A 398 0.14 -15.18 30.26
CA THR A 398 1.49 -14.59 30.23
C THR A 398 1.47 -13.33 29.41
N ALA A 399 1.78 -12.19 30.02
CA ALA A 399 1.83 -10.90 29.34
C ALA A 399 3.23 -10.62 28.77
N LEU A 400 3.29 -10.27 27.48
CA LEU A 400 4.52 -9.91 26.75
C LEU A 400 4.60 -8.39 26.54
N PRO A 401 5.83 -7.82 26.46
CA PRO A 401 7.13 -8.51 26.32
C PRO A 401 7.79 -8.95 27.65
N ASN A 402 7.27 -8.55 28.82
CA ASN A 402 7.93 -8.80 30.10
C ASN A 402 7.86 -10.26 30.60
N GLN A 403 7.13 -11.12 29.91
CA GLN A 403 6.94 -12.55 30.27
C GLN A 403 6.35 -12.75 31.67
N ILE A 404 5.46 -11.86 32.13
CA ILE A 404 4.82 -11.94 33.44
C ILE A 404 3.66 -12.95 33.36
N THR A 405 3.80 -14.06 34.06
CA THR A 405 2.79 -15.12 34.11
C THR A 405 1.91 -15.00 35.38
N THR A 406 0.59 -15.03 35.16
CA THR A 406 -0.42 -15.00 36.21
C THR A 406 -1.23 -16.31 36.19
N PRO A 407 -1.14 -17.17 37.19
CA PRO A 407 -1.93 -18.43 37.29
C PRO A 407 -3.43 -18.14 37.31
N GLN A 408 -4.20 -18.97 36.63
CA GLN A 408 -5.66 -18.91 36.59
C GLN A 408 -6.35 -20.16 37.15
N ASN A 409 -5.91 -21.34 36.69
CA ASN A 409 -6.44 -22.66 37.08
C ASN A 409 -7.96 -22.73 37.03
N ARG A 410 -8.57 -22.25 35.95
CA ARG A 410 -10.02 -22.12 35.77
C ARG A 410 -10.54 -23.08 34.70
N ASP A 411 -11.59 -23.83 35.02
CA ASP A 411 -12.35 -24.57 34.03
C ASP A 411 -13.15 -23.59 33.16
N LEU A 412 -12.98 -23.62 31.85
CA LEU A 412 -13.79 -22.86 30.91
C LEU A 412 -15.07 -23.65 30.59
N LYS A 413 -16.09 -23.49 31.42
CA LYS A 413 -17.39 -24.15 31.20
C LYS A 413 -18.06 -23.66 29.93
N ASN A 414 -18.84 -24.53 29.32
CA ASN A 414 -19.57 -24.25 28.08
C ASN A 414 -20.36 -22.94 28.19
N ASN A 415 -20.10 -22.00 27.29
CA ASN A 415 -20.77 -20.72 27.14
C ASN A 415 -20.73 -19.79 28.39
N ILE A 416 -19.75 -19.98 29.26
CA ILE A 416 -19.53 -19.13 30.44
C ILE A 416 -18.34 -18.20 30.17
N LEU A 417 -18.60 -16.89 30.12
CA LEU A 417 -17.58 -15.86 29.96
C LEU A 417 -16.72 -15.71 31.22
N ASN A 418 -15.40 -15.83 31.03
CA ASN A 418 -14.42 -15.56 32.07
C ASN A 418 -13.70 -14.24 31.74
N ASN A 419 -13.84 -13.25 32.62
CA ASN A 419 -13.11 -11.99 32.55
C ASN A 419 -11.93 -12.01 33.52
N ILE A 420 -10.78 -11.51 33.03
CA ILE A 420 -9.55 -11.37 33.81
C ILE A 420 -9.02 -9.94 33.57
N ASN A 421 -8.79 -9.21 34.65
CA ASN A 421 -8.14 -7.91 34.58
C ASN A 421 -6.63 -8.10 34.82
N LEU A 422 -5.81 -7.44 34.01
CA LEU A 422 -4.37 -7.52 34.07
C LEU A 422 -3.75 -6.14 33.81
N ASP A 423 -2.81 -5.76 34.64
CA ASP A 423 -1.99 -4.58 34.41
C ASP A 423 -0.69 -4.98 33.74
N LEU A 424 -0.46 -4.48 32.52
CA LEU A 424 0.77 -4.71 31.76
C LEU A 424 1.66 -3.47 31.82
N LYS A 425 2.77 -3.54 32.54
CA LYS A 425 3.82 -2.53 32.55
C LYS A 425 4.63 -2.66 31.27
N LEU A 426 4.69 -1.62 30.44
CA LEU A 426 5.53 -1.60 29.25
C LEU A 426 6.98 -1.27 29.61
N PRO A 427 7.99 -1.91 28.98
CA PRO A 427 9.39 -1.49 29.15
C PRO A 427 9.61 -0.08 28.60
N GLU A 428 10.58 0.64 29.18
CA GLU A 428 11.04 1.92 28.60
C GLU A 428 11.67 1.77 27.22
N SER A 429 12.19 0.56 26.93
CA SER A 429 12.84 0.22 25.66
C SER A 429 11.91 -0.32 24.60
N ILE A 430 10.59 -0.43 24.87
CA ILE A 430 9.66 -0.95 23.88
C ILE A 430 9.63 -0.04 22.64
N ASN A 431 9.62 -0.67 21.47
CA ASN A 431 9.60 0.09 20.22
C ASN A 431 8.26 0.79 20.01
N TYR A 432 8.31 1.98 19.42
CA TYR A 432 7.10 2.61 18.88
C TYR A 432 6.48 1.75 17.79
N THR A 433 5.15 1.67 17.79
CA THR A 433 4.40 0.96 16.76
C THR A 433 4.47 1.74 15.47
N GLN A 434 5.11 1.18 14.47
CA GLN A 434 5.16 1.71 13.09
C GLN A 434 5.70 0.62 12.15
N PRO A 435 5.55 0.77 10.83
CA PRO A 435 6.19 -0.10 9.88
C PRO A 435 7.70 -0.19 10.15
N TYR A 436 8.20 -1.42 10.41
CA TYR A 436 9.62 -1.61 10.76
C TYR A 436 10.57 -1.20 9.63
N TRP A 437 10.10 -1.28 8.39
CA TRP A 437 10.85 -0.87 7.19
C TRP A 437 10.93 0.64 6.97
N LEU A 438 10.18 1.43 7.78
CA LEU A 438 10.21 2.91 7.78
C LEU A 438 10.86 3.50 9.04
N ARG A 439 11.47 2.67 9.90
CA ARG A 439 12.15 3.15 11.13
C ARG A 439 13.41 3.93 10.82
N GLU A 440 14.12 3.52 9.78
CA GLU A 440 15.36 4.12 9.31
C GLU A 440 15.20 4.61 7.87
N ASN A 441 15.95 5.63 7.50
CA ASN A 441 15.96 6.14 6.14
C ASN A 441 16.64 5.14 5.21
N GLY A 442 15.95 4.73 4.16
CA GLY A 442 16.48 3.91 3.08
C GLY A 442 17.13 4.75 1.97
N THR A 443 17.38 4.10 0.84
CA THR A 443 17.75 4.73 -0.43
C THR A 443 16.51 4.87 -1.32
N ILE A 444 16.65 5.43 -2.50
CA ILE A 444 15.57 5.48 -3.49
C ILE A 444 15.06 4.08 -3.87
N GLY A 445 15.95 3.09 -3.93
CA GLY A 445 15.61 1.71 -4.33
C GLY A 445 15.47 0.70 -3.20
N MET A 446 15.80 1.05 -1.96
CA MET A 446 15.87 0.09 -0.86
C MET A 446 15.40 0.64 0.46
N TYR A 447 14.57 -0.10 1.18
CA TYR A 447 14.33 0.12 2.61
C TYR A 447 15.53 -0.33 3.47
N ALA A 448 15.79 0.40 4.56
CA ALA A 448 16.79 0.01 5.55
C ALA A 448 16.16 -0.92 6.60
N VAL A 449 16.55 -2.19 6.56
CA VAL A 449 16.14 -3.22 7.55
C VAL A 449 17.38 -3.98 7.98
N ASN A 450 17.86 -3.70 9.20
CA ASN A 450 19.13 -4.23 9.70
C ASN A 450 19.03 -5.64 10.29
N GLN A 451 17.84 -6.05 10.72
CA GLN A 451 17.62 -7.37 11.32
C GLN A 451 17.16 -8.36 10.25
N GLN A 452 18.00 -9.33 9.94
CA GLN A 452 17.72 -10.37 8.94
C GLN A 452 16.36 -11.05 9.15
N GLN A 453 15.99 -11.33 10.38
CA GLN A 453 14.75 -12.02 10.71
C GLN A 453 13.48 -11.20 10.38
N ASN A 454 13.60 -9.86 10.33
CA ASN A 454 12.49 -8.97 10.02
C ASN A 454 12.25 -8.85 8.50
N ILE A 455 13.25 -9.19 7.67
CA ILE A 455 13.10 -9.16 6.22
C ILE A 455 12.00 -10.13 5.81
N GLY A 456 11.05 -9.65 5.04
CA GLY A 456 9.93 -10.42 4.51
C GLY A 456 8.67 -10.43 5.39
N ILE A 457 8.73 -9.94 6.63
CA ILE A 457 7.53 -9.82 7.47
C ILE A 457 6.55 -8.83 6.80
N PRO A 458 5.29 -9.22 6.57
CA PRO A 458 4.37 -8.36 5.83
C PRO A 458 3.86 -7.17 6.64
N ASP A 459 3.55 -7.34 7.94
CA ASP A 459 2.89 -6.35 8.77
C ASP A 459 3.81 -5.75 9.85
N ILE A 460 3.29 -4.78 10.56
CA ILE A 460 3.94 -4.16 11.72
C ILE A 460 4.20 -5.20 12.82
N ILE A 461 5.39 -5.17 13.39
CA ILE A 461 5.77 -6.02 14.53
C ILE A 461 5.21 -5.39 15.79
N ARG A 462 4.28 -6.10 16.46
CA ARG A 462 3.66 -5.69 17.71
C ARG A 462 4.16 -6.54 18.86
N GLU A 463 4.72 -5.89 19.90
CA GLU A 463 5.36 -6.56 21.04
C GLU A 463 4.38 -6.81 22.20
N ALA A 464 3.32 -5.99 22.34
CA ALA A 464 2.32 -6.16 23.38
C ALA A 464 1.36 -7.30 23.01
N LYS A 465 1.47 -8.43 23.70
CA LYS A 465 0.70 -9.65 23.46
C LYS A 465 0.36 -10.34 24.76
N VAL A 466 -0.62 -11.23 24.72
CA VAL A 466 -0.97 -12.12 25.84
C VAL A 466 -0.98 -13.56 25.33
N VAL A 467 -0.26 -14.44 26.02
CA VAL A 467 -0.31 -15.89 25.79
C VAL A 467 -1.26 -16.50 26.81
N PHE A 468 -2.34 -17.11 26.33
CA PHE A 468 -3.26 -17.91 27.11
C PHE A 468 -2.77 -19.36 27.12
N ASN A 469 -2.27 -19.85 28.25
CA ASN A 469 -1.85 -21.23 28.42
C ASN A 469 -3.07 -22.08 28.80
N VAL A 470 -3.55 -22.84 27.83
CA VAL A 470 -4.80 -23.60 27.94
C VAL A 470 -4.47 -25.09 27.97
N GLN A 471 -5.09 -25.84 28.88
CA GLN A 471 -5.03 -27.31 28.90
C GLN A 471 -6.28 -27.88 28.25
N ILE A 472 -6.11 -28.76 27.27
CA ILE A 472 -7.18 -29.41 26.50
C ILE A 472 -6.88 -30.91 26.50
N ASN A 473 -7.77 -31.72 27.06
CA ASN A 473 -7.56 -33.16 27.23
C ASN A 473 -6.20 -33.53 27.87
N GLY A 474 -5.75 -32.75 28.84
CA GLY A 474 -4.47 -32.94 29.53
C GLY A 474 -3.23 -32.42 28.78
N ILE A 475 -3.40 -31.87 27.58
CA ILE A 475 -2.31 -31.32 26.76
C ILE A 475 -2.30 -29.82 26.86
N GLU A 476 -1.16 -29.23 27.21
CA GLU A 476 -0.99 -27.78 27.27
C GLU A 476 -0.78 -27.20 25.86
N ILE A 477 -1.57 -26.19 25.53
CA ILE A 477 -1.54 -25.49 24.25
C ILE A 477 -1.52 -23.98 24.52
N PRO A 478 -0.44 -23.27 24.16
CA PRO A 478 -0.36 -21.82 24.29
C PRO A 478 -1.02 -21.14 23.10
N PHE A 479 -1.91 -20.19 23.36
CA PHE A 479 -2.55 -19.33 22.37
C PHE A 479 -2.08 -17.88 22.54
N GLU A 480 -1.33 -17.38 21.59
CA GLU A 480 -0.90 -15.99 21.58
C GLU A 480 -1.97 -15.10 20.96
N ARG A 481 -2.27 -13.95 21.63
CA ARG A 481 -3.18 -12.91 21.11
C ARG A 481 -2.54 -11.54 21.24
N THR A 482 -2.50 -10.81 20.13
CA THR A 482 -2.04 -9.41 20.11
C THR A 482 -3.04 -8.56 20.89
N VAL A 483 -2.53 -7.61 21.68
CA VAL A 483 -3.39 -6.66 22.40
C VAL A 483 -4.08 -5.73 21.42
N VAL A 484 -5.40 -5.64 21.53
CA VAL A 484 -6.28 -4.78 20.72
C VAL A 484 -6.94 -3.70 21.56
N TYR A 485 -7.45 -2.68 20.90
CA TYR A 485 -8.40 -1.73 21.46
C TYR A 485 -9.73 -1.93 20.74
N LYS A 486 -10.81 -2.06 21.52
CA LYS A 486 -12.14 -2.34 21.01
C LYS A 486 -13.14 -1.31 21.52
N TYR A 487 -14.01 -0.83 20.63
CA TYR A 487 -15.08 0.09 21.02
C TYR A 487 -16.34 -0.17 20.17
N ASN A 488 -17.46 0.33 20.63
CA ASN A 488 -18.70 0.34 19.87
C ASN A 488 -18.82 1.65 19.08
N ASP A 489 -18.97 1.53 17.77
CA ASP A 489 -19.28 2.64 16.88
C ASP A 489 -20.78 2.57 16.55
N ASP A 490 -21.48 3.70 16.61
CA ASP A 490 -22.95 3.73 16.45
C ASP A 490 -23.41 3.32 15.03
N VAL A 491 -22.52 3.37 14.04
CA VAL A 491 -22.82 3.01 12.64
C VAL A 491 -22.23 1.65 12.28
N LYS A 492 -20.96 1.40 12.68
CA LYS A 492 -20.20 0.20 12.31
C LYS A 492 -20.33 -0.96 13.29
N GLY A 493 -20.89 -0.71 14.49
CA GLY A 493 -20.95 -1.70 15.56
C GLY A 493 -19.62 -1.89 16.26
N GLU A 494 -19.23 -3.13 16.52
CA GLU A 494 -17.98 -3.46 17.21
C GLU A 494 -16.76 -3.22 16.28
N VAL A 495 -15.91 -2.27 16.64
CA VAL A 495 -14.70 -1.88 15.89
C VAL A 495 -13.44 -2.26 16.67
N TYR A 496 -12.50 -2.85 15.97
CA TYR A 496 -11.19 -3.25 16.48
C TYR A 496 -10.09 -2.38 15.88
N ASN A 497 -9.17 -1.95 16.74
CA ASN A 497 -7.88 -1.39 16.37
C ASN A 497 -6.79 -2.12 17.16
N TYR A 498 -5.54 -2.05 16.72
CA TYR A 498 -4.43 -2.50 17.55
C TYR A 498 -4.09 -1.47 18.63
N LEU A 499 -3.49 -1.93 19.72
CA LEU A 499 -2.80 -1.06 20.64
C LEU A 499 -1.55 -0.50 19.96
N ASP A 500 -1.40 0.82 19.92
CA ASP A 500 -0.25 1.51 19.37
C ASP A 500 0.64 2.10 20.46
N ILE A 501 1.93 1.86 20.39
CA ILE A 501 2.94 2.48 21.24
C ILE A 501 3.40 3.77 20.57
N VAL A 502 3.21 4.91 21.24
CA VAL A 502 3.47 6.25 20.69
C VAL A 502 4.47 7.02 21.54
N PRO A 503 5.16 8.04 21.01
CA PRO A 503 5.96 8.97 21.82
C PRO A 503 5.08 9.69 22.86
N GLU A 504 5.70 10.17 23.95
CA GLU A 504 5.01 10.97 24.97
C GLU A 504 4.38 12.25 24.40
N VAL A 505 5.00 12.77 23.33
CA VAL A 505 4.52 13.90 22.54
C VAL A 505 4.97 13.71 21.09
N THR A 506 4.11 14.11 20.17
CA THR A 506 4.46 14.24 18.74
C THR A 506 4.27 15.68 18.31
N THR A 507 5.05 16.11 17.34
CA THR A 507 4.96 17.45 16.75
C THR A 507 4.77 17.33 15.24
N SER A 508 4.12 18.31 14.63
CA SER A 508 3.93 18.32 13.17
C SER A 508 3.91 19.76 12.66
N ILE A 509 4.76 20.09 11.72
CA ILE A 509 4.67 21.34 10.98
C ILE A 509 3.49 21.20 10.03
N LEU A 510 2.53 22.15 10.06
CA LEU A 510 1.27 22.03 9.34
C LEU A 510 1.48 21.96 7.83
N ASP A 511 2.37 22.80 7.30
CA ASP A 511 2.73 22.83 5.88
C ASP A 511 4.06 22.12 5.65
N LYS A 512 4.09 21.15 4.73
CA LYS A 512 5.31 20.37 4.45
C LYS A 512 6.30 21.08 3.53
N VAL A 513 5.84 22.06 2.78
CA VAL A 513 6.66 22.98 1.98
C VAL A 513 6.30 24.41 2.35
N LEU A 514 7.28 25.19 2.74
CA LEU A 514 7.17 26.57 3.14
C LEU A 514 7.90 27.44 2.11
N LEU A 515 7.14 28.11 1.25
CA LEU A 515 7.69 28.99 0.21
C LEU A 515 7.79 30.44 0.71
N PHE A 516 8.96 31.06 0.51
CA PHE A 516 9.25 32.45 0.83
C PHE A 516 9.65 33.21 -0.44
N LYS A 517 8.81 34.14 -0.89
CA LYS A 517 9.08 34.99 -2.05
C LYS A 517 9.97 36.19 -1.68
N ASP A 518 9.87 36.64 -0.44
CA ASP A 518 10.61 37.77 0.12
C ASP A 518 11.13 37.44 1.51
N THR A 519 11.61 38.44 2.23
CA THR A 519 12.15 38.34 3.59
C THR A 519 11.13 38.71 4.67
N LYS A 520 9.84 38.87 4.30
CA LYS A 520 8.79 39.15 5.27
C LYS A 520 8.55 37.97 6.18
N ILE A 521 8.07 38.28 7.37
CA ILE A 521 7.68 37.25 8.36
C ILE A 521 6.56 36.38 7.78
N LYS A 522 6.78 35.06 7.87
CA LYS A 522 5.74 34.06 7.65
C LYS A 522 5.47 33.33 8.96
N TYR A 523 4.19 33.21 9.33
CA TYR A 523 3.77 32.45 10.50
C TYR A 523 3.70 30.97 10.15
N VAL A 524 4.53 30.18 10.84
CA VAL A 524 4.61 28.73 10.65
C VAL A 524 3.89 28.05 11.80
N GLY A 525 2.79 27.37 11.51
CA GLY A 525 2.00 26.63 12.48
C GLY A 525 2.66 25.28 12.79
N VAL A 526 2.80 24.99 14.08
CA VAL A 526 3.26 23.69 14.57
C VAL A 526 2.23 23.13 15.52
N LYS A 527 1.77 21.92 15.22
CA LYS A 527 0.85 21.16 16.05
C LYS A 527 1.65 20.30 17.03
N ILE A 528 1.22 20.26 18.28
CA ILE A 528 1.72 19.39 19.33
C ILE A 528 0.57 18.47 19.74
N LYS A 529 0.79 17.16 19.80
CA LYS A 529 -0.19 16.16 20.28
C LYS A 529 0.38 15.43 21.49
N ALA A 530 -0.37 15.38 22.60
CA ALA A 530 0.02 14.65 23.79
C ALA A 530 -0.24 13.14 23.65
N GLY A 531 0.79 12.30 23.82
CA GLY A 531 0.69 10.83 23.84
C GLY A 531 0.35 10.25 25.23
N LYS A 532 0.49 11.05 26.29
CA LYS A 532 0.10 10.73 27.68
C LYS A 532 -0.54 11.93 28.37
N ASP A 533 -1.11 11.72 29.56
CA ASP A 533 -1.64 12.82 30.38
C ASP A 533 -0.53 13.69 30.97
N ALA A 534 -0.86 14.95 31.26
CA ALA A 534 -0.01 15.92 31.95
C ALA A 534 1.37 16.12 31.32
N VAL A 535 1.42 16.35 30.00
CA VAL A 535 2.65 16.62 29.26
C VAL A 535 2.96 18.12 29.26
N LYS A 536 4.13 18.49 29.76
CA LYS A 536 4.63 19.87 29.75
C LYS A 536 6.07 19.92 29.24
N GLY A 537 6.40 20.95 28.48
CA GLY A 537 7.74 21.10 27.91
C GLY A 537 7.88 22.37 27.10
N ASN A 538 8.89 22.41 26.27
CA ASN A 538 9.17 23.51 25.36
C ASN A 538 9.22 23.00 23.92
N LEU A 539 8.55 23.70 23.02
CA LEU A 539 8.62 23.47 21.58
C LEU A 539 9.63 24.40 20.93
N GLN A 540 10.45 23.87 20.05
CA GLN A 540 11.41 24.61 19.23
C GLN A 540 11.17 24.31 17.75
N LEU A 541 11.42 25.32 16.91
CA LEU A 541 11.50 25.16 15.46
C LEU A 541 12.96 25.40 15.05
N GLU A 542 13.65 24.35 14.68
CA GLU A 542 15.07 24.38 14.31
C GLU A 542 15.21 24.65 12.81
N LEU A 543 16.02 25.63 12.48
CA LEU A 543 16.41 26.02 11.13
C LEU A 543 17.90 26.41 11.10
N PRO A 544 18.60 26.38 9.95
CA PRO A 544 19.95 26.90 9.81
C PRO A 544 20.09 28.36 10.25
N GLN A 545 21.30 28.76 10.66
CA GLN A 545 21.53 30.07 11.29
C GLN A 545 21.19 31.29 10.40
N ASN A 546 21.21 31.11 9.08
CA ASN A 546 20.86 32.17 8.12
C ASN A 546 19.34 32.42 8.02
N TRP A 547 18.52 31.56 8.65
CA TRP A 547 17.07 31.71 8.79
C TRP A 547 16.70 32.27 10.14
N GLY A 548 15.77 33.22 10.17
CA GLY A 548 15.28 33.78 11.43
C GLY A 548 14.10 32.98 11.98
N VAL A 549 14.11 32.70 13.28
CA VAL A 549 12.99 32.08 14.01
C VAL A 549 12.74 32.81 15.31
N SER A 550 11.47 33.21 15.53
CA SER A 550 11.04 33.89 16.76
C SER A 550 9.63 33.40 17.19
N PRO A 551 9.40 33.18 18.50
CA PRO A 551 10.42 33.08 19.55
C PRO A 551 11.31 31.83 19.35
N LYS A 552 12.44 31.75 20.03
CA LYS A 552 13.33 30.57 19.95
C LYS A 552 12.71 29.32 20.56
N SER A 553 11.74 29.47 21.46
CA SER A 553 11.07 28.37 22.18
C SER A 553 9.71 28.83 22.68
N ILE A 554 8.72 27.95 22.60
CA ILE A 554 7.36 28.18 23.10
C ILE A 554 7.03 27.12 24.15
N PRO A 555 6.68 27.49 25.39
CA PRO A 555 6.28 26.53 26.42
C PRO A 555 4.89 25.96 26.08
N PHE A 556 4.67 24.67 26.38
CA PHE A 556 3.37 24.03 26.29
C PHE A 556 3.05 23.22 27.52
N ASN A 557 1.73 23.08 27.82
CA ASN A 557 1.24 22.30 28.94
C ASN A 557 -0.12 21.69 28.55
N ILE A 558 -0.13 20.39 28.23
CA ILE A 558 -1.32 19.67 27.77
C ILE A 558 -1.71 18.65 28.84
N GLN A 559 -2.95 18.81 29.40
CA GLN A 559 -3.41 18.03 30.54
C GLN A 559 -3.90 16.64 30.17
N LYS A 560 -4.52 16.48 29.01
CA LYS A 560 -5.16 15.21 28.60
C LYS A 560 -4.47 14.62 27.38
N LYS A 561 -4.21 13.33 27.45
CA LYS A 561 -3.79 12.51 26.31
C LYS A 561 -4.71 12.71 25.11
N GLY A 562 -4.10 12.71 23.90
CA GLY A 562 -4.80 12.87 22.63
C GLY A 562 -5.17 14.33 22.30
N THR A 563 -5.04 15.27 23.26
CA THR A 563 -5.29 16.69 23.00
C THR A 563 -4.19 17.27 22.11
N GLU A 564 -4.62 18.06 21.12
CA GLU A 564 -3.74 18.79 20.20
C GLU A 564 -3.73 20.28 20.55
N GLN A 565 -2.57 20.91 20.41
CA GLN A 565 -2.36 22.35 20.52
C GLN A 565 -1.57 22.83 19.31
N ILE A 566 -2.00 23.94 18.70
CA ILE A 566 -1.26 24.58 17.60
C ILE A 566 -0.63 25.87 18.15
N VAL A 567 0.63 26.06 17.84
CA VAL A 567 1.38 27.28 18.14
C VAL A 567 2.06 27.80 16.86
N TYR A 568 2.42 29.08 16.83
CA TYR A 568 2.98 29.71 15.64
C TYR A 568 4.37 30.30 15.93
N PHE A 569 5.29 30.04 15.02
CA PHE A 569 6.61 30.66 14.98
C PHE A 569 6.63 31.70 13.85
N GLU A 570 7.28 32.82 14.10
CA GLU A 570 7.64 33.79 13.08
C GLU A 570 8.93 33.32 12.41
N VAL A 571 8.87 33.05 11.09
CA VAL A 571 10.03 32.63 10.32
C VAL A 571 10.34 33.69 9.26
N THR A 572 11.63 34.02 9.12
CA THR A 572 12.14 34.93 8.08
C THR A 572 13.20 34.23 7.25
N ALA A 573 13.09 34.33 5.94
CA ALA A 573 14.05 33.77 5.00
C ALA A 573 15.28 34.68 4.82
N PRO A 574 16.43 34.11 4.39
CA PRO A 574 17.59 34.90 4.00
C PRO A 574 17.35 35.77 2.78
N ASN A 575 18.21 36.74 2.51
CA ASN A 575 18.08 37.63 1.34
C ASN A 575 18.30 36.90 0.00
N LYS A 576 19.16 35.89 -0.03
CA LYS A 576 19.48 35.11 -1.22
C LYS A 576 18.58 33.87 -1.30
N SER A 577 18.37 33.36 -2.51
CA SER A 577 17.74 32.05 -2.71
C SER A 577 18.47 30.97 -1.91
N ASP A 578 17.71 30.16 -1.19
CA ASP A 578 18.21 29.16 -0.25
C ASP A 578 17.17 28.04 -0.05
N GLU A 579 17.62 26.86 0.28
CA GLU A 579 16.77 25.74 0.68
C GLU A 579 17.24 25.24 2.05
N ALA A 580 16.29 24.97 2.92
CA ALA A 580 16.53 24.49 4.27
C ALA A 580 15.47 23.49 4.70
N VAL A 581 15.74 22.72 5.75
CA VAL A 581 14.77 21.88 6.42
C VAL A 581 14.49 22.48 7.79
N ALA A 582 13.22 22.84 8.02
CA ALA A 582 12.73 23.18 9.34
C ALA A 582 12.39 21.90 10.09
N LYS A 583 12.82 21.78 11.35
CA LYS A 583 12.54 20.64 12.21
C LYS A 583 11.85 21.06 13.48
N SER A 584 10.69 20.50 13.75
CA SER A 584 9.94 20.74 14.98
C SER A 584 10.38 19.76 16.06
N VAL A 585 10.75 20.26 17.22
CA VAL A 585 11.27 19.46 18.34
C VAL A 585 10.62 19.88 19.65
N ALA A 586 9.93 18.95 20.30
CA ALA A 586 9.48 19.14 21.69
C ALA A 586 10.55 18.61 22.65
N ILE A 587 10.80 19.35 23.72
CA ILE A 587 11.77 18.99 24.77
C ILE A 587 11.01 18.85 26.09
N ILE A 588 11.07 17.65 26.67
CA ILE A 588 10.47 17.29 27.97
C ILE A 588 11.56 16.64 28.81
N ASP A 589 11.86 17.18 30.00
CA ASP A 589 12.86 16.61 30.90
C ASP A 589 14.20 16.27 30.20
N ASN A 590 14.68 17.16 29.34
CA ASN A 590 15.87 17.03 28.49
C ASN A 590 15.80 15.92 27.41
N LYS A 591 14.66 15.21 27.26
CA LYS A 591 14.42 14.29 26.17
C LYS A 591 13.86 15.04 24.97
N ARG A 592 14.33 14.70 23.77
CA ARG A 592 13.90 15.30 22.49
C ARG A 592 12.86 14.41 21.82
N PHE A 593 11.78 15.02 21.35
CA PHE A 593 10.70 14.39 20.58
C PHE A 593 10.54 15.16 19.28
N ASP A 594 10.95 14.56 18.19
CA ASP A 594 11.02 15.16 16.85
C ASP A 594 10.23 14.36 15.80
N LYS A 595 9.25 13.57 16.25
CA LYS A 595 8.43 12.75 15.36
C LYS A 595 7.05 13.35 15.20
N GLU A 596 6.54 13.29 13.96
CA GLU A 596 5.12 13.45 13.67
C GLU A 596 4.43 12.09 13.55
N GLN A 597 3.17 12.04 13.96
CA GLN A 597 2.31 10.88 13.83
C GLN A 597 1.37 11.07 12.63
N ILE A 598 1.54 10.25 11.60
CA ILE A 598 0.66 10.18 10.44
C ILE A 598 -0.28 8.98 10.62
N ILE A 599 -1.57 9.22 10.53
CA ILE A 599 -2.60 8.17 10.63
C ILE A 599 -3.15 7.88 9.24
N ILE A 600 -3.11 6.62 8.84
CA ILE A 600 -3.74 6.09 7.64
C ILE A 600 -4.96 5.28 8.09
N ASN A 601 -6.15 5.73 7.69
CA ASN A 601 -7.40 5.14 8.14
C ASN A 601 -8.40 5.07 6.97
N TYR A 602 -8.49 3.90 6.34
CA TYR A 602 -9.45 3.56 5.30
C TYR A 602 -10.32 2.40 5.75
N ASP A 603 -11.57 2.36 5.34
CA ASP A 603 -12.52 1.35 5.80
C ASP A 603 -12.18 -0.09 5.36
N HIS A 604 -11.40 -0.25 4.28
CA HIS A 604 -11.06 -1.56 3.72
C HIS A 604 -9.74 -2.16 4.24
N ILE A 605 -9.00 -1.41 5.04
CA ILE A 605 -7.74 -1.85 5.65
C ILE A 605 -7.70 -1.55 7.14
N THR A 606 -6.84 -2.25 7.86
CA THR A 606 -6.53 -1.96 9.25
C THR A 606 -5.89 -0.58 9.40
N LYS A 607 -6.38 0.22 10.36
CA LYS A 607 -5.78 1.51 10.70
C LYS A 607 -4.28 1.38 10.97
N GLN A 608 -3.48 2.23 10.35
CA GLN A 608 -2.02 2.26 10.47
C GLN A 608 -1.54 3.60 11.01
N GLN A 609 -0.38 3.58 11.69
CA GLN A 609 0.36 4.80 12.01
C GLN A 609 1.79 4.72 11.45
N VAL A 610 2.29 5.88 11.03
CA VAL A 610 3.68 6.08 10.61
C VAL A 610 4.26 7.24 11.40
N LEU A 611 5.44 7.05 11.97
CA LEU A 611 6.18 8.07 12.71
C LEU A 611 7.34 8.56 11.83
N LYS A 612 7.18 9.75 11.26
CA LYS A 612 8.21 10.41 10.45
C LYS A 612 8.91 11.51 11.24
N SER A 613 10.05 11.99 10.76
CA SER A 613 10.63 13.23 11.27
C SER A 613 9.67 14.39 11.07
N ALA A 614 9.49 15.22 12.10
CA ALA A 614 8.59 16.37 12.08
C ALA A 614 9.26 17.55 11.33
N GLU A 615 9.39 17.41 10.02
CA GLU A 615 10.13 18.28 9.13
C GLU A 615 9.24 18.96 8.09
N ALA A 616 9.72 20.11 7.60
CA ALA A 616 9.16 20.81 6.44
C ALA A 616 10.30 21.41 5.60
N LYS A 617 10.17 21.38 4.30
CA LYS A 617 11.12 22.03 3.39
C LYS A 617 10.84 23.53 3.32
N CYS A 618 11.82 24.34 3.61
CA CYS A 618 11.78 25.81 3.48
C CYS A 618 12.51 26.23 2.21
N ILE A 619 11.86 27.00 1.36
CA ILE A 619 12.42 27.43 0.07
C ILE A 619 12.32 28.93 -0.05
N LYS A 620 13.45 29.62 -0.11
CA LYS A 620 13.54 31.03 -0.49
C LYS A 620 13.85 31.12 -1.98
N THR A 621 12.95 31.72 -2.74
CA THR A 621 13.10 31.86 -4.19
C THR A 621 12.50 33.19 -4.67
N ASP A 622 13.04 33.72 -5.79
CA ASP A 622 12.53 34.93 -6.43
C ASP A 622 11.32 34.65 -7.34
N LEU A 623 10.50 33.69 -6.95
CA LEU A 623 9.32 33.31 -7.70
C LEU A 623 8.25 34.42 -7.70
N LYS A 624 7.75 34.73 -8.88
CA LYS A 624 6.68 35.72 -9.09
C LYS A 624 5.36 35.01 -9.37
N THR A 625 4.31 35.48 -8.73
CA THR A 625 2.91 35.04 -8.96
C THR A 625 2.02 36.26 -9.14
N ASN A 626 0.89 36.09 -9.82
CA ASN A 626 -0.20 37.00 -9.83
C ASN A 626 -1.27 36.60 -8.81
N GLU A 627 -2.45 37.29 -8.82
CA GLU A 627 -3.52 37.02 -7.84
C GLU A 627 -4.73 36.31 -8.49
N GLU A 628 -4.47 35.33 -9.36
CA GLU A 628 -5.53 34.56 -10.01
C GLU A 628 -6.31 33.70 -8.98
N ARG A 629 -7.64 33.62 -9.15
CA ARG A 629 -8.54 32.76 -8.40
C ARG A 629 -8.74 31.47 -9.16
N ILE A 630 -8.47 30.36 -8.49
CA ILE A 630 -8.43 29.03 -9.10
C ILE A 630 -9.59 28.18 -8.61
N ALA A 631 -10.41 27.70 -9.53
CA ALA A 631 -11.33 26.59 -9.28
C ALA A 631 -10.61 25.28 -9.54
N TYR A 632 -10.51 24.40 -8.55
CA TYR A 632 -9.86 23.12 -8.67
C TYR A 632 -10.87 21.98 -8.58
N ILE A 633 -10.90 21.11 -9.57
CA ILE A 633 -11.77 19.93 -9.63
C ILE A 633 -10.90 18.74 -9.33
N MET A 634 -11.05 18.16 -8.13
CA MET A 634 -10.25 17.03 -7.70
C MET A 634 -10.49 15.80 -8.60
N GLY A 635 -9.45 15.07 -8.92
CA GLY A 635 -9.50 13.79 -9.61
C GLY A 635 -9.28 12.62 -8.64
N ALA A 636 -8.25 11.83 -8.87
CA ALA A 636 -7.90 10.68 -8.02
C ALA A 636 -7.46 11.06 -6.60
N GLY A 637 -6.95 12.27 -6.43
CA GLY A 637 -6.43 12.83 -5.19
C GLY A 637 -5.00 13.33 -5.37
N ASP A 638 -4.74 14.58 -5.00
CA ASP A 638 -3.41 15.20 -5.05
C ASP A 638 -3.31 16.39 -4.10
N GLU A 639 -2.08 16.85 -3.83
CA GLU A 639 -1.77 18.00 -2.97
C GLU A 639 -1.49 19.30 -3.77
N VAL A 640 -1.81 19.35 -5.05
CA VAL A 640 -1.63 20.55 -5.89
C VAL A 640 -2.38 21.76 -5.34
N PRO A 641 -3.65 21.64 -4.88
CA PRO A 641 -4.38 22.78 -4.28
C PRO A 641 -3.65 23.39 -3.08
N SER A 642 -3.14 22.56 -2.18
CA SER A 642 -2.37 22.97 -1.01
C SER A 642 -1.09 23.69 -1.42
N SER A 643 -0.35 23.11 -2.37
CA SER A 643 0.87 23.70 -2.91
C SER A 643 0.66 25.06 -3.58
N LEU A 644 -0.43 25.21 -4.33
CA LEU A 644 -0.81 26.50 -4.95
C LEU A 644 -1.20 27.55 -3.91
N SER A 645 -1.87 27.14 -2.83
CA SER A 645 -2.18 28.03 -1.70
C SER A 645 -0.92 28.56 -1.02
N GLN A 646 0.16 27.75 -0.91
CA GLN A 646 1.47 28.20 -0.42
C GLN A 646 2.11 29.28 -1.32
N LEU A 647 1.78 29.31 -2.63
CA LEU A 647 2.17 30.37 -3.55
C LEU A 647 1.36 31.66 -3.37
N GLY A 648 0.30 31.64 -2.57
CA GLY A 648 -0.60 32.76 -2.31
C GLY A 648 -1.77 32.84 -3.28
N TYR A 649 -2.05 31.80 -4.07
CA TYR A 649 -3.29 31.75 -4.87
C TYR A 649 -4.50 31.45 -3.99
N THR A 650 -5.66 32.01 -4.35
CA THR A 650 -6.95 31.61 -3.79
C THR A 650 -7.46 30.38 -4.55
N VAL A 651 -7.38 29.20 -3.92
CA VAL A 651 -7.83 27.94 -4.52
C VAL A 651 -9.13 27.49 -3.89
N THR A 652 -10.15 27.24 -4.71
CA THR A 652 -11.46 26.73 -4.28
C THR A 652 -11.67 25.34 -4.89
N LEU A 653 -11.87 24.33 -4.04
CA LEU A 653 -12.26 22.98 -4.50
C LEU A 653 -13.72 23.04 -4.94
N LEU A 654 -14.00 22.65 -6.19
CA LEU A 654 -15.35 22.55 -6.72
C LEU A 654 -15.73 21.07 -6.91
N LYS A 655 -16.92 20.74 -6.43
CA LYS A 655 -17.56 19.47 -6.79
C LYS A 655 -18.18 19.59 -8.20
N PRO A 656 -18.34 18.45 -8.92
CA PRO A 656 -18.90 18.49 -10.29
C PRO A 656 -20.28 19.14 -10.40
N GLU A 657 -21.13 18.98 -9.40
CA GLU A 657 -22.47 19.60 -9.33
C GLU A 657 -22.42 21.12 -9.19
N GLU A 658 -21.35 21.67 -8.63
CA GLU A 658 -21.14 23.12 -8.46
C GLU A 658 -20.60 23.81 -9.72
N ILE A 659 -20.25 23.02 -10.77
CA ILE A 659 -19.77 23.55 -12.04
C ILE A 659 -20.95 24.11 -12.83
N THR A 660 -21.19 25.43 -12.69
CA THR A 660 -22.19 26.20 -13.44
C THR A 660 -21.54 27.45 -14.00
N PRO A 661 -22.12 28.07 -15.08
CA PRO A 661 -21.58 29.29 -15.64
C PRO A 661 -21.44 30.42 -14.59
N GLU A 662 -22.45 30.60 -13.76
CA GLU A 662 -22.48 31.66 -12.74
C GLU A 662 -21.42 31.46 -11.66
N LYS A 663 -21.18 30.21 -11.28
CA LYS A 663 -20.14 29.88 -10.29
C LYS A 663 -18.74 30.11 -10.86
N LEU A 664 -18.54 29.77 -12.14
CA LEU A 664 -17.24 29.89 -12.81
C LEU A 664 -16.84 31.34 -13.10
N GLU A 665 -17.79 32.30 -13.20
CA GLU A 665 -17.47 33.71 -13.34
C GLU A 665 -16.53 34.24 -12.24
N ASN A 666 -16.59 33.65 -11.05
CA ASN A 666 -15.77 34.02 -9.90
C ASN A 666 -14.29 33.60 -10.01
N PHE A 667 -13.89 32.88 -11.05
CA PHE A 667 -12.57 32.33 -11.20
C PHE A 667 -11.87 32.83 -12.47
N ASP A 668 -10.57 32.78 -12.44
CA ASP A 668 -9.70 33.17 -13.56
C ASP A 668 -9.12 31.93 -14.25
N VAL A 669 -8.95 30.83 -13.48
CA VAL A 669 -8.45 29.56 -13.96
C VAL A 669 -9.30 28.42 -13.41
N VAL A 670 -9.60 27.44 -14.25
CA VAL A 670 -10.11 26.13 -13.86
C VAL A 670 -8.99 25.10 -14.04
N MET A 671 -8.74 24.30 -13.00
CA MET A 671 -7.79 23.19 -13.06
C MET A 671 -8.50 21.88 -12.75
N THR A 672 -8.22 20.83 -13.52
CA THR A 672 -8.59 19.47 -13.15
C THR A 672 -7.41 18.76 -12.52
N GLY A 673 -7.64 18.10 -11.40
CA GLY A 673 -6.66 17.24 -10.73
C GLY A 673 -6.26 16.02 -11.56
N VAL A 674 -5.24 15.31 -11.12
CA VAL A 674 -4.72 14.14 -11.83
C VAL A 674 -5.83 13.10 -12.02
N ARG A 675 -5.91 12.54 -13.23
CA ARG A 675 -6.86 11.48 -13.61
C ARG A 675 -8.35 11.87 -13.41
N ALA A 676 -8.68 13.17 -13.39
CA ALA A 676 -10.06 13.60 -13.20
C ALA A 676 -11.00 13.02 -14.28
N TYR A 677 -10.55 12.94 -15.53
CA TYR A 677 -11.32 12.32 -16.63
C TYR A 677 -11.27 10.77 -16.64
N ASN A 678 -10.61 10.15 -15.69
CA ASN A 678 -10.72 8.70 -15.45
C ASN A 678 -11.62 8.38 -14.27
N THR A 679 -11.75 9.28 -13.27
CA THR A 679 -12.36 8.96 -11.97
C THR A 679 -13.65 9.72 -11.68
N VAL A 680 -13.88 10.89 -12.31
CA VAL A 680 -15.01 11.79 -12.02
C VAL A 680 -16.05 11.76 -13.16
N THR A 681 -16.91 10.74 -13.17
CA THR A 681 -17.87 10.49 -14.26
C THR A 681 -18.76 11.68 -14.58
N ALA A 682 -19.11 12.50 -13.59
CA ALA A 682 -19.95 13.70 -13.79
C ALA A 682 -19.31 14.77 -14.69
N LEU A 683 -17.97 14.76 -14.87
CA LEU A 683 -17.28 15.70 -15.77
C LEU A 683 -17.68 15.51 -17.23
N ALA A 684 -18.10 14.32 -17.66
CA ALA A 684 -18.54 14.08 -19.03
C ALA A 684 -19.66 15.05 -19.48
N ASN A 685 -20.52 15.46 -18.55
CA ASN A 685 -21.66 16.36 -18.81
C ASN A 685 -21.34 17.85 -18.59
N LYS A 686 -20.09 18.19 -18.23
CA LYS A 686 -19.69 19.57 -17.91
C LYS A 686 -18.80 20.22 -18.98
N GLN A 687 -18.45 19.47 -20.04
CA GLN A 687 -17.51 19.94 -21.09
C GLN A 687 -17.91 21.26 -21.72
N THR A 688 -19.19 21.40 -22.12
CA THR A 688 -19.69 22.63 -22.73
C THR A 688 -19.47 23.85 -21.82
N ILE A 689 -19.83 23.75 -20.54
CA ILE A 689 -19.66 24.83 -19.56
C ILE A 689 -18.18 25.17 -19.39
N LEU A 690 -17.30 24.15 -19.28
CA LEU A 690 -15.87 24.37 -19.12
C LEU A 690 -15.22 24.97 -20.37
N PHE A 691 -15.63 24.54 -21.56
CA PHE A 691 -15.12 25.13 -22.80
C PHE A 691 -15.65 26.51 -23.07
N ASP A 692 -16.91 26.83 -22.72
CA ASP A 692 -17.45 28.20 -22.79
C ASP A 692 -16.73 29.14 -21.83
N PHE A 693 -16.33 28.70 -20.66
CA PHE A 693 -15.48 29.44 -19.72
C PHE A 693 -14.16 29.84 -20.40
N VAL A 694 -13.49 28.88 -21.08
CA VAL A 694 -12.25 29.18 -21.83
C VAL A 694 -12.53 30.15 -22.99
N LYS A 695 -13.60 29.90 -23.77
CA LYS A 695 -13.99 30.74 -24.91
C LYS A 695 -14.24 32.16 -24.50
N GLY A 696 -14.72 32.40 -23.28
CA GLY A 696 -14.94 33.73 -22.67
C GLY A 696 -13.68 34.49 -22.28
N GLY A 697 -12.48 33.91 -22.39
CA GLY A 697 -11.18 34.56 -22.15
C GLY A 697 -10.46 34.10 -20.90
N LYS A 698 -10.85 32.99 -20.32
CA LYS A 698 -10.26 32.37 -19.12
C LYS A 698 -9.32 31.19 -19.48
N THR A 699 -8.62 30.66 -18.49
CA THR A 699 -7.67 29.55 -18.67
C THR A 699 -8.21 28.26 -18.06
N MET A 700 -8.10 27.16 -18.80
CA MET A 700 -8.34 25.81 -18.29
C MET A 700 -7.06 24.98 -18.38
N LEU A 701 -6.63 24.39 -17.28
CA LEU A 701 -5.51 23.46 -17.20
C LEU A 701 -6.00 22.06 -16.85
N VAL A 702 -5.75 21.13 -17.75
CA VAL A 702 -5.99 19.70 -17.55
C VAL A 702 -4.67 19.01 -17.26
N GLN A 703 -4.55 18.41 -16.06
CA GLN A 703 -3.42 17.58 -15.70
C GLN A 703 -3.57 16.18 -16.29
N TYR A 704 -2.52 15.34 -16.21
CA TYR A 704 -2.49 14.05 -16.86
C TYR A 704 -3.70 13.16 -16.54
N ASN A 705 -4.12 12.41 -17.53
CA ASN A 705 -5.07 11.30 -17.43
C ASN A 705 -4.46 10.07 -18.10
N THR A 706 -4.87 8.86 -17.70
CA THR A 706 -4.45 7.65 -18.38
C THR A 706 -5.17 7.51 -19.71
N ALA A 707 -4.52 6.88 -20.69
CA ALA A 707 -5.09 6.69 -22.02
C ALA A 707 -6.26 5.68 -22.08
N GLY A 708 -6.38 4.81 -21.05
CA GLY A 708 -7.51 3.89 -20.89
C GLY A 708 -8.60 4.46 -19.98
N ASP A 709 -9.83 3.95 -20.14
CA ASP A 709 -10.98 4.22 -19.26
C ASP A 709 -11.31 5.72 -19.06
N LEU A 710 -11.14 6.52 -20.12
CA LEU A 710 -11.62 7.89 -20.14
C LEU A 710 -13.16 7.90 -20.11
N ILE A 711 -13.73 8.73 -19.23
CA ILE A 711 -15.20 8.93 -19.13
C ILE A 711 -15.77 9.64 -20.35
N THR A 712 -14.93 10.34 -21.11
CA THR A 712 -15.25 11.00 -22.39
C THR A 712 -13.99 11.12 -23.23
N GLU A 713 -14.13 10.98 -24.54
CA GLU A 713 -13.04 11.27 -25.49
C GLU A 713 -12.83 12.77 -25.70
N ASN A 714 -13.84 13.60 -25.40
CA ASN A 714 -13.81 15.06 -25.56
C ASN A 714 -13.19 15.74 -24.32
N ILE A 715 -11.96 15.38 -23.94
CA ILE A 715 -11.27 16.04 -22.82
C ILE A 715 -10.73 17.42 -23.18
N ALA A 716 -10.67 17.77 -24.47
CA ALA A 716 -10.14 19.02 -25.01
C ALA A 716 -11.10 19.61 -26.07
N PRO A 717 -11.04 20.94 -26.32
CA PRO A 717 -11.87 21.60 -27.35
C PRO A 717 -11.42 21.28 -28.79
N TYR A 718 -10.25 20.68 -28.98
CA TYR A 718 -9.70 20.19 -30.25
C TYR A 718 -9.29 18.74 -30.10
N PRO A 719 -9.19 17.96 -31.18
CA PRO A 719 -8.72 16.58 -31.14
C PRO A 719 -7.39 16.42 -30.38
N LEU A 720 -7.40 15.52 -29.41
CA LEU A 720 -6.26 15.20 -28.55
C LEU A 720 -6.34 13.73 -28.14
N LYS A 721 -5.31 12.96 -28.47
CA LYS A 721 -5.26 11.53 -28.16
C LYS A 721 -4.10 11.22 -27.20
N LEU A 722 -4.46 10.74 -26.02
CA LEU A 722 -3.48 10.32 -25.03
C LEU A 722 -2.78 9.04 -25.45
N SER A 723 -1.54 8.89 -25.03
CA SER A 723 -0.75 7.67 -25.22
C SER A 723 -0.16 7.19 -23.89
N ARG A 724 0.67 6.15 -23.93
CA ARG A 724 1.48 5.71 -22.80
C ARG A 724 2.88 6.33 -22.78
N ASP A 725 3.13 7.31 -23.64
CA ASP A 725 4.40 8.04 -23.68
C ASP A 725 4.69 8.70 -22.33
N ARG A 726 5.93 8.56 -21.87
CA ARG A 726 6.41 9.12 -20.62
C ARG A 726 7.91 9.36 -20.68
N VAL A 727 8.41 10.16 -19.74
CA VAL A 727 9.83 10.38 -19.49
C VAL A 727 10.10 10.05 -18.03
N THR A 728 10.82 8.95 -17.81
CA THR A 728 11.06 8.37 -16.48
C THR A 728 12.39 8.78 -15.87
N GLU A 729 13.39 9.15 -16.70
CA GLU A 729 14.64 9.69 -16.20
C GLU A 729 14.40 11.08 -15.61
N GLU A 730 14.66 11.24 -14.31
CA GLU A 730 14.40 12.48 -13.57
C GLU A 730 15.20 13.67 -14.11
N ASP A 731 16.40 13.42 -14.62
CA ASP A 731 17.35 14.40 -15.16
C ASP A 731 17.39 14.47 -16.70
N ALA A 732 16.40 13.84 -17.36
CA ALA A 732 16.32 13.89 -18.83
C ALA A 732 16.32 15.32 -19.36
N ASP A 733 17.09 15.57 -20.43
CA ASP A 733 17.22 16.87 -21.05
C ASP A 733 15.89 17.41 -21.57
N VAL A 734 15.51 18.62 -21.18
CA VAL A 734 14.32 19.32 -21.66
C VAL A 734 14.67 20.36 -22.69
N ARG A 735 14.13 20.21 -23.89
CA ARG A 735 14.27 21.15 -25.01
C ARG A 735 13.04 22.05 -25.12
N PHE A 736 13.24 23.34 -25.38
CA PHE A 736 12.17 24.32 -25.55
C PHE A 736 11.79 24.43 -27.02
N LEU A 737 10.61 23.94 -27.41
CA LEU A 737 10.11 23.98 -28.78
C LEU A 737 9.57 25.37 -29.16
N ALA A 738 9.06 26.11 -28.17
CA ALA A 738 8.52 27.44 -28.32
C ALA A 738 9.21 28.42 -27.33
N PRO A 739 10.51 28.73 -27.48
CA PRO A 739 11.30 29.48 -26.50
C PRO A 739 10.78 30.89 -26.22
N ASN A 740 10.07 31.51 -27.19
CA ASN A 740 9.50 32.84 -27.04
C ASN A 740 8.06 32.85 -26.49
N HIS A 741 7.47 31.67 -26.24
CA HIS A 741 6.11 31.58 -25.71
C HIS A 741 6.04 32.24 -24.32
N PRO A 742 4.97 33.01 -23.99
CA PRO A 742 4.81 33.66 -22.68
C PRO A 742 4.98 32.70 -21.49
N VAL A 743 4.49 31.46 -21.61
CA VAL A 743 4.58 30.43 -20.52
C VAL A 743 6.02 30.13 -20.11
N LEU A 744 7.02 30.37 -20.95
CA LEU A 744 8.43 30.19 -20.63
C LEU A 744 9.13 31.47 -20.18
N ASN A 745 8.44 32.63 -20.24
CA ASN A 745 9.08 33.93 -20.06
C ASN A 745 8.36 34.84 -19.05
N PHE A 746 7.13 34.55 -18.69
CA PHE A 746 6.32 35.42 -17.83
C PHE A 746 5.37 34.66 -16.90
N PRO A 747 5.27 35.05 -15.63
CA PRO A 747 6.04 36.10 -14.92
C PRO A 747 7.47 35.65 -14.57
N ASN A 748 7.80 34.36 -14.71
CA ASN A 748 9.12 33.79 -14.40
C ASN A 748 9.83 33.39 -15.68
N LYS A 749 11.14 33.60 -15.76
CA LYS A 749 11.95 33.05 -16.84
C LYS A 749 12.23 31.58 -16.52
N ILE A 750 11.81 30.68 -17.41
CA ILE A 750 12.07 29.25 -17.32
C ILE A 750 13.35 28.91 -18.09
N THR A 751 14.18 28.08 -17.50
CA THR A 751 15.44 27.60 -18.04
C THR A 751 15.57 26.07 -17.87
N SER A 752 16.56 25.43 -18.50
CA SER A 752 16.82 24.01 -18.30
C SER A 752 17.10 23.64 -16.84
N LYS A 753 17.63 24.57 -16.04
CA LYS A 753 17.87 24.36 -14.60
C LYS A 753 16.58 24.15 -13.81
N ASP A 754 15.44 24.66 -14.29
CA ASP A 754 14.16 24.50 -13.62
C ASP A 754 13.57 23.09 -13.76
N PHE A 755 14.22 22.22 -14.55
CA PHE A 755 13.91 20.79 -14.66
C PHE A 755 14.90 19.88 -13.92
N GLN A 756 15.85 20.47 -13.18
CA GLN A 756 16.74 19.70 -12.30
C GLN A 756 16.09 19.40 -10.95
N GLY A 757 16.35 18.20 -10.41
CA GLY A 757 15.84 17.77 -9.11
C GLY A 757 14.37 17.39 -9.12
N TRP A 758 13.79 17.16 -10.28
CA TRP A 758 12.47 16.53 -10.42
C TRP A 758 12.50 15.12 -9.81
N LYS A 759 11.35 14.60 -9.41
CA LYS A 759 11.23 13.39 -8.61
C LYS A 759 10.43 12.32 -9.29
N GLN A 760 10.97 11.12 -9.32
CA GLN A 760 10.36 9.89 -9.80
C GLN A 760 10.17 9.81 -11.32
N GLU A 761 9.69 10.86 -11.99
CA GLU A 761 9.53 10.97 -13.44
C GLU A 761 9.24 12.42 -13.85
N GLN A 762 9.68 12.85 -15.02
CA GLN A 762 9.32 14.20 -15.50
C GLN A 762 7.86 14.29 -15.90
N GLY A 763 7.29 13.20 -16.40
CA GLY A 763 5.88 13.17 -16.75
C GLY A 763 5.45 11.91 -17.47
N LEU A 764 4.13 11.77 -17.65
CA LEU A 764 3.50 10.53 -18.05
C LEU A 764 2.23 10.76 -18.88
N TYR A 765 1.86 9.77 -19.69
CA TYR A 765 0.68 9.77 -20.56
C TYR A 765 0.60 11.01 -21.46
N TYR A 766 1.73 11.33 -22.12
CA TYR A 766 1.77 12.43 -23.07
C TYR A 766 0.86 12.12 -24.27
N PRO A 767 0.14 13.15 -24.79
CA PRO A 767 -0.53 13.00 -26.09
C PRO A 767 0.44 12.67 -27.21
N SER A 768 0.16 11.64 -28.00
CA SER A 768 0.93 11.28 -29.19
C SER A 768 0.38 11.94 -30.46
N GLU A 769 -0.92 12.24 -30.49
CA GLU A 769 -1.60 12.89 -31.60
C GLU A 769 -2.43 14.06 -31.06
N TYR A 770 -2.32 15.22 -31.70
CA TYR A 770 -3.08 16.43 -31.32
C TYR A 770 -3.27 17.36 -32.52
N ASP A 771 -4.34 18.16 -32.47
CA ASP A 771 -4.67 19.13 -33.51
C ASP A 771 -3.58 20.21 -33.63
N LYS A 772 -3.41 20.77 -34.83
CA LYS A 772 -2.47 21.87 -35.12
C LYS A 772 -2.74 23.17 -34.35
N ALA A 773 -3.91 23.31 -33.75
CA ALA A 773 -4.21 24.41 -32.84
C ALA A 773 -3.36 24.36 -31.54
N PHE A 774 -2.86 23.21 -31.18
CA PHE A 774 -1.96 23.06 -30.05
C PHE A 774 -0.54 23.45 -30.40
N THR A 775 0.06 24.30 -29.58
CA THR A 775 1.49 24.61 -29.59
C THR A 775 2.20 23.71 -28.57
N PRO A 776 3.07 22.77 -28.99
CA PRO A 776 3.92 22.03 -28.05
C PRO A 776 5.02 22.96 -27.52
N ILE A 777 5.17 22.99 -26.20
CA ILE A 777 6.09 23.92 -25.52
C ILE A 777 7.44 23.24 -25.23
N LEU A 778 7.41 21.99 -24.81
CA LEU A 778 8.55 21.22 -24.30
C LEU A 778 8.71 19.92 -25.06
N SER A 779 9.96 19.46 -25.15
CA SER A 779 10.32 18.14 -25.65
C SER A 779 11.37 17.49 -24.75
N SER A 780 11.15 16.26 -24.34
CA SER A 780 12.12 15.46 -23.59
C SER A 780 12.01 13.99 -23.97
N ASN A 781 12.97 13.18 -23.58
CA ASN A 781 12.97 11.72 -23.79
C ASN A 781 14.00 11.08 -22.86
N ASP A 782 13.76 9.83 -22.52
CA ASP A 782 14.74 8.99 -21.85
C ASP A 782 15.86 8.62 -22.81
N LYS A 783 17.02 8.26 -22.29
CA LYS A 783 18.21 7.97 -23.07
C LYS A 783 17.95 6.87 -24.10
N GLY A 784 18.26 7.15 -25.35
CA GLY A 784 18.07 6.22 -26.47
C GLY A 784 16.67 6.19 -27.07
N GLU A 785 15.75 6.99 -26.59
CA GLU A 785 14.37 7.12 -27.13
C GLU A 785 14.21 8.32 -28.08
N SER A 786 13.15 8.28 -28.86
CA SER A 786 12.74 9.42 -29.69
C SER A 786 12.13 10.54 -28.82
N PRO A 787 12.30 11.83 -29.22
CA PRO A 787 11.73 12.96 -28.51
C PRO A 787 10.22 12.87 -28.35
N LYS A 788 9.72 13.17 -27.14
CA LYS A 788 8.29 13.26 -26.78
C LYS A 788 7.93 14.75 -26.67
N ASN A 789 6.96 15.22 -27.45
CA ASN A 789 6.61 16.62 -27.57
C ASN A 789 5.29 17.00 -26.87
N GLY A 790 4.59 16.02 -26.28
CA GLY A 790 3.27 16.19 -25.68
C GLY A 790 3.27 16.59 -24.20
N ALA A 791 4.43 16.85 -23.59
CA ALA A 791 4.54 17.13 -22.16
C ALA A 791 3.71 18.34 -21.70
N LEU A 792 3.67 19.41 -22.49
CA LEU A 792 2.90 20.62 -22.26
C LEU A 792 2.38 21.15 -23.60
N LEU A 793 1.07 21.11 -23.77
CA LEU A 793 0.36 21.55 -24.97
C LEU A 793 -0.56 22.73 -24.63
N ILE A 794 -0.49 23.80 -25.40
CA ILE A 794 -1.32 25.01 -25.22
C ILE A 794 -2.03 25.33 -26.50
N ALA A 795 -3.36 25.50 -26.45
CA ALA A 795 -4.18 25.91 -27.57
C ALA A 795 -5.02 27.14 -27.21
N PRO A 796 -5.09 28.19 -28.09
CA PRO A 796 -6.10 29.24 -27.95
C PRO A 796 -7.49 28.66 -28.25
N TYR A 797 -8.50 29.03 -27.43
CA TYR A 797 -9.88 28.69 -27.69
C TYR A 797 -10.79 29.88 -27.37
N GLY A 798 -11.38 30.46 -28.40
CA GLY A 798 -12.04 31.78 -28.28
C GLY A 798 -11.05 32.85 -27.85
N LYS A 799 -11.31 33.49 -26.71
CA LYS A 799 -10.42 34.51 -26.14
C LYS A 799 -9.45 33.97 -25.10
N GLY A 800 -9.61 32.72 -24.65
CA GLY A 800 -8.81 32.08 -23.59
C GLY A 800 -7.86 30.98 -24.06
N HIS A 801 -7.34 30.24 -23.11
CA HIS A 801 -6.38 29.15 -23.36
C HIS A 801 -6.84 27.85 -22.74
N TYR A 802 -6.80 26.80 -23.54
CA TYR A 802 -6.87 25.42 -23.06
C TYR A 802 -5.47 24.82 -23.01
N ILE A 803 -5.14 24.17 -21.90
CA ILE A 803 -3.82 23.63 -21.62
C ILE A 803 -3.96 22.17 -21.17
N TYR A 804 -3.20 21.28 -21.80
CA TYR A 804 -2.99 19.90 -21.32
C TYR A 804 -1.55 19.72 -20.89
N THR A 805 -1.33 19.11 -19.74
CA THR A 805 0.01 18.74 -19.28
C THR A 805 0.07 17.32 -18.76
N GLY A 806 1.07 16.57 -19.24
CA GLY A 806 1.47 15.29 -18.68
C GLY A 806 2.63 15.40 -17.69
N LEU A 807 3.10 16.61 -17.39
CA LEU A 807 4.16 16.84 -16.39
C LEU A 807 3.67 16.45 -14.98
N SER A 808 4.56 15.88 -14.18
CA SER A 808 4.25 15.32 -12.86
C SER A 808 4.14 16.36 -11.72
N PHE A 809 3.45 17.50 -11.96
CA PHE A 809 3.29 18.56 -10.96
C PHE A 809 2.77 18.05 -9.60
N PHE A 810 1.93 17.03 -9.59
CA PHE A 810 1.38 16.42 -8.37
C PHE A 810 2.44 15.73 -7.51
N ARG A 811 3.61 15.40 -8.06
CA ARG A 811 4.78 14.87 -7.35
C ARG A 811 5.74 16.00 -6.99
N GLU A 812 5.98 16.91 -7.94
CA GLU A 812 7.02 17.94 -7.84
C GLU A 812 6.67 19.05 -6.84
N LEU A 813 5.41 19.45 -6.79
CA LEU A 813 4.99 20.53 -5.90
C LEU A 813 5.07 20.15 -4.43
N PRO A 814 4.58 18.97 -3.99
CA PRO A 814 4.73 18.51 -2.61
C PRO A 814 6.20 18.26 -2.19
N GLU A 815 7.09 17.99 -3.16
CA GLU A 815 8.54 17.84 -2.93
C GLU A 815 9.30 19.17 -2.94
N GLY A 816 8.60 20.28 -3.20
CA GLY A 816 9.20 21.61 -3.20
C GLY A 816 10.17 21.85 -4.35
N VAL A 817 9.89 21.32 -5.55
CA VAL A 817 10.73 21.54 -6.74
C VAL A 817 10.47 22.94 -7.28
N THR A 818 11.40 23.86 -7.07
CA THR A 818 11.26 25.28 -7.39
C THR A 818 10.92 25.53 -8.86
N GLY A 819 11.51 24.77 -9.79
CA GLY A 819 11.23 24.93 -11.24
C GLY A 819 9.80 24.56 -11.59
N ALA A 820 9.23 23.54 -10.96
CA ALA A 820 7.81 23.17 -11.13
C ALA A 820 6.89 24.29 -10.64
N TYR A 821 7.20 24.90 -9.49
CA TYR A 821 6.45 26.06 -8.99
C TYR A 821 6.51 27.28 -9.93
N LYS A 822 7.66 27.56 -10.54
CA LYS A 822 7.78 28.65 -11.53
C LYS A 822 6.95 28.35 -12.78
N LEU A 823 7.03 27.13 -13.31
CA LEU A 823 6.32 26.76 -14.53
C LEU A 823 4.80 26.76 -14.34
N ILE A 824 4.30 26.18 -13.23
CA ILE A 824 2.85 26.19 -12.95
C ILE A 824 2.33 27.62 -12.74
N SER A 825 3.12 28.50 -12.10
CA SER A 825 2.76 29.92 -11.95
C SER A 825 2.67 30.64 -13.29
N ASN A 826 3.56 30.33 -14.22
CA ASN A 826 3.49 30.87 -15.57
C ASN A 826 2.26 30.35 -16.35
N ILE A 827 1.92 29.08 -16.20
CA ILE A 827 0.71 28.47 -16.79
C ILE A 827 -0.56 29.17 -16.27
N ILE A 828 -0.67 29.37 -14.97
CA ILE A 828 -1.80 30.05 -14.32
C ILE A 828 -1.91 31.51 -14.77
N SER A 829 -0.78 32.16 -15.01
CA SER A 829 -0.71 33.59 -15.38
C SER A 829 -0.90 33.88 -16.88
N LEU A 830 -1.19 32.85 -17.70
CA LEU A 830 -1.52 33.10 -19.12
C LEU A 830 -2.82 33.88 -19.26
N LYS A 831 -2.70 35.11 -19.80
CA LYS A 831 -3.83 36.02 -20.02
C LYS A 831 -4.45 35.82 -21.40
N SER A 832 -5.68 36.29 -21.58
CA SER A 832 -6.44 36.31 -22.83
C SER A 832 -5.58 36.63 -24.07
N SER A 833 -5.81 35.93 -25.15
CA SER A 833 -5.09 36.02 -26.44
C SER A 833 -5.16 37.41 -27.11
N GLU A 834 -6.07 38.31 -26.69
CA GLU A 834 -6.17 39.68 -27.22
C GLU A 834 -4.94 40.56 -26.88
N LYS A 835 -4.04 40.12 -26.01
CA LYS A 835 -2.84 40.90 -25.59
C LYS A 835 -1.48 40.30 -26.01
N ILE A 836 -1.47 39.24 -26.80
CA ILE A 836 -0.24 38.66 -27.29
C ILE A 836 0.03 39.16 -28.72
N PRO A 837 1.11 39.93 -28.96
CA PRO A 837 1.46 40.31 -30.32
C PRO A 837 1.88 39.05 -31.10
N VAL A 838 1.11 38.70 -32.11
CA VAL A 838 1.47 37.64 -33.05
C VAL A 838 2.66 38.15 -33.87
N GLN A 839 3.88 37.80 -33.53
CA GLN A 839 5.01 37.94 -34.43
C GLN A 839 4.81 36.95 -35.58
N LYS A 840 4.51 37.49 -36.76
CA LYS A 840 4.50 36.75 -38.03
C LYS A 840 5.88 36.12 -38.24
N ILE A 841 5.95 34.82 -38.14
CA ILE A 841 7.11 34.04 -38.61
C ILE A 841 7.13 34.27 -40.15
N LYS A 842 8.14 34.96 -40.68
CA LYS A 842 8.40 34.99 -42.10
C LYS A 842 8.91 33.60 -42.52
N PRO A 843 8.49 33.11 -43.72
CA PRO A 843 8.79 31.79 -44.22
C PRO A 843 10.28 31.53 -44.37
#